data_2eba8ae2b39fecd0f4011484c19bde12
#
_entry.id   2eba8ae2b39fecd0f4011484c19bde12
#
_cell.length_a   1.000
_cell.length_b   1.000
_cell.length_c   1.000
_cell.angle_alpha   90.00
_cell.angle_beta   90.00
_cell.angle_gamma   90.00
#
_symmetry.space_group_name_H-M   'P 1'
#
loop_
_entity.id
_entity.type
_entity.pdbx_description
1 polymer ?
#
loop_
_entity_poly.entity_id
_entity_poly.type
_entity_poly.pdbx_seq_one_letter_code
_entity_poly.pdbx_strand_id
1 'polypeptide(L)'
;MVDSPLRSLAGSSLRAVRWCGLAACCALAAPNSVPAAAPRAGPSPIPLTLRWELAPAAGAADTASGARAADTHALLTLANRGSEAWPAHGWALYFNCLSGVRSGADGSFELQQLVGTWYRLRPTRAFAGLAPGASVTLRIEHGERPFNASKAPVGPYVVLDRAPAVGRPLREYRAVPPTATASAAETDTAEAEALYRRYLGTVTLPAEEVPLVFPTPQRVQRLPGSVHWSALPRIEATADLTSEVALAREYLRPYLSADTVQAGALPLRLRVAALAGQTSPEAYELDVEPAGDVLITGQSPAGVARGLASLRELLPPRLAPPDGVDLPAIRVADAPRFAYRGLLLDVARNFEPKAVVLRAIDAMARSKLNVLHLHLADDEGWRLPIDGLPELTTVGARRGHTLDSAQFLPPAYGSGPALDDAHGSGHFSHADYIAILRYAAARHVEVIPEIEMPGHARAAVMAMEARARAGDARYRLADPQDTSQYRSAQQYTDNVMNPGLESTYAFIGQVVTQVAALHRAAGVPLRTLHVGADELPRGAWQASPAVRALMQRERLRSRDAVWEYFYGRIAAILDRHGVALAGWEELGAQRRADGQLVPNPHFLGRGATLYVWNNIDGAEDLGNRLANAGYDTVFAPATRLYLDMAYVASPAEPGTNWAAYTDLDDVYDYEPFDAIRRAASDPAPLEGREALDVAARARVRGIEATLFSETVRDAARLEYLLVPRLLAVAERGWAPQPEWARAADAASAAALHAAAWSVFANQLGQRVLPRLDAERSGIAYRIAPPGLHRAADGIHVNQQLPGFALRYTLDGREPDAHSAVVNGPITQTGDIRVAAFDRDGRPGRSSHVDRAH
;
A
#
# COMPACT_ATOMS: atom_id res chain seq x y z
N MET A 1 -8.60 76.80 -41.12
CA MET A 1 -9.79 77.65 -40.93
C MET A 1 -10.55 76.96 -39.81
N VAL A 2 -10.38 77.51 -38.63
CA VAL A 2 -11.38 78.34 -37.94
C VAL A 2 -12.52 77.46 -37.39
N ASP A 3 -12.94 77.38 -36.17
CA ASP A 3 -12.61 78.06 -34.90
C ASP A 3 -13.37 77.33 -33.79
N SER A 4 -12.83 77.28 -32.62
CA SER A 4 -13.58 77.14 -31.36
C SER A 4 -14.42 78.40 -31.03
N PRO A 5 -15.36 78.52 -30.10
CA PRO A 5 -14.97 78.50 -28.69
C PRO A 5 -16.03 78.10 -27.64
N LEU A 6 -15.56 77.73 -26.47
CA LEU A 6 -15.75 78.19 -25.13
C LEU A 6 -17.14 78.42 -24.44
N ARG A 7 -17.34 77.96 -23.31
CA ARG A 7 -17.74 78.38 -21.92
C ARG A 7 -18.87 77.59 -21.34
N SER A 8 -18.75 76.99 -20.23
CA SER A 8 -18.42 77.15 -18.82
C SER A 8 -19.68 77.00 -17.93
N LEU A 9 -19.71 76.27 -16.97
CA LEU A 9 -19.97 76.57 -15.51
C LEU A 9 -20.39 75.32 -14.72
N ALA A 10 -19.55 74.97 -13.86
CA ALA A 10 -19.62 74.51 -12.47
C ALA A 10 -20.88 73.77 -11.93
N GLY A 11 -20.56 72.69 -11.18
CA GLY A 11 -21.44 72.01 -10.24
C GLY A 11 -20.95 70.67 -9.76
N SER A 12 -20.28 70.65 -8.66
CA SER A 12 -19.78 69.57 -7.87
C SER A 12 -20.65 68.34 -7.67
N SER A 13 -20.14 67.16 -7.85
CA SER A 13 -20.23 66.03 -6.85
C SER A 13 -19.37 64.84 -7.25
N LEU A 14 -18.53 64.38 -6.30
CA LEU A 14 -17.71 63.18 -6.38
C LEU A 14 -18.51 61.92 -6.64
N ARG A 15 -18.17 61.12 -7.64
CA ARG A 15 -18.35 59.68 -7.65
C ARG A 15 -17.19 59.03 -8.42
N ALA A 16 -16.61 58.05 -7.75
CA ALA A 16 -15.49 57.27 -8.24
C ALA A 16 -15.76 56.55 -9.57
N VAL A 17 -14.89 56.69 -10.55
CA VAL A 17 -14.89 55.93 -11.79
C VAL A 17 -13.84 54.85 -11.67
N ARG A 18 -14.28 53.56 -11.69
CA ARG A 18 -13.42 52.41 -11.84
C ARG A 18 -13.02 52.27 -13.30
N TRP A 19 -11.76 52.12 -13.51
CA TRP A 19 -11.18 51.78 -14.82
C TRP A 19 -11.48 50.30 -15.14
N CYS A 20 -12.15 49.98 -16.23
CA CYS A 20 -12.21 48.67 -16.86
C CYS A 20 -11.13 48.59 -17.91
N GLY A 21 -10.07 47.81 -17.63
CA GLY A 21 -9.13 47.36 -18.65
C GLY A 21 -9.73 46.15 -19.39
N LEU A 22 -9.79 46.17 -20.70
CA LEU A 22 -10.11 45.01 -21.55
C LEU A 22 -8.98 43.97 -21.44
N ALA A 23 -9.23 42.86 -20.76
CA ALA A 23 -8.52 41.62 -20.95
C ALA A 23 -9.44 40.67 -21.73
N ALA A 24 -9.03 40.31 -22.94
CA ALA A 24 -9.69 39.28 -23.73
C ALA A 24 -9.47 37.92 -23.05
N CYS A 25 -10.46 37.42 -22.32
CA CYS A 25 -10.51 36.05 -21.81
C CYS A 25 -11.11 35.14 -22.87
N CYS A 26 -10.30 34.22 -23.39
CA CYS A 26 -10.79 33.01 -24.03
C CYS A 26 -11.63 32.21 -23.02
N ALA A 27 -12.93 32.26 -23.15
CA ALA A 27 -13.86 31.42 -22.40
C ALA A 27 -13.73 29.98 -22.95
N LEU A 28 -12.96 29.16 -22.28
CA LEU A 28 -13.11 27.70 -22.33
C LEU A 28 -14.40 27.34 -21.61
N ALA A 29 -15.38 26.87 -22.36
CA ALA A 29 -16.62 26.34 -21.81
C ALA A 29 -16.29 25.20 -20.84
N ALA A 30 -16.56 25.40 -19.56
CA ALA A 30 -16.55 24.33 -18.58
C ALA A 30 -17.65 23.32 -18.94
N PRO A 31 -17.34 22.00 -18.95
CA PRO A 31 -18.39 21.00 -19.07
C PRO A 31 -19.31 21.10 -17.86
N ASN A 32 -20.62 21.10 -18.10
CA ASN A 32 -21.65 21.05 -17.08
C ASN A 32 -21.34 19.93 -16.07
N SER A 33 -20.82 20.30 -14.90
CA SER A 33 -20.80 19.41 -13.75
C SER A 33 -22.26 19.19 -13.34
N VAL A 34 -22.78 18.00 -13.60
CA VAL A 34 -24.00 17.52 -12.95
C VAL A 34 -23.76 17.65 -11.45
N PRO A 35 -24.60 18.40 -10.71
CA PRO A 35 -24.42 18.49 -9.27
C PRO A 35 -24.50 17.08 -8.69
N ALA A 36 -23.47 16.67 -7.96
CA ALA A 36 -23.51 15.44 -7.19
C ALA A 36 -24.76 15.49 -6.33
N ALA A 37 -25.67 14.54 -6.53
CA ALA A 37 -26.88 14.43 -5.70
C ALA A 37 -26.40 14.38 -4.24
N ALA A 38 -26.99 15.21 -3.38
CA ALA A 38 -26.72 15.18 -1.96
C ALA A 38 -26.84 13.72 -1.47
N PRO A 39 -25.91 13.24 -0.63
CA PRO A 39 -25.95 11.87 -0.15
C PRO A 39 -27.34 11.62 0.46
N ARG A 40 -28.05 10.66 -0.10
CA ARG A 40 -29.34 10.22 0.47
C ARG A 40 -29.06 9.74 1.88
N ALA A 41 -29.73 10.32 2.87
CA ALA A 41 -29.64 9.86 4.25
C ALA A 41 -29.89 8.35 4.27
N GLY A 42 -28.87 7.58 4.65
CA GLY A 42 -28.96 6.14 4.74
C GLY A 42 -30.07 5.71 5.71
N PRO A 43 -30.47 4.45 5.70
CA PRO A 43 -31.49 3.95 6.61
C PRO A 43 -31.04 4.16 8.06
N SER A 44 -31.95 4.66 8.90
CA SER A 44 -31.66 4.93 10.34
C SER A 44 -31.10 3.67 11.02
N PRO A 45 -30.09 3.83 11.90
CA PRO A 45 -29.54 2.72 12.66
C PRO A 45 -30.62 2.01 13.47
N ILE A 46 -30.50 0.69 13.55
CA ILE A 46 -31.35 -0.12 14.45
C ILE A 46 -30.84 -0.04 15.89
N PRO A 47 -31.73 -0.27 16.90
CA PRO A 47 -31.36 -0.10 18.29
C PRO A 47 -30.54 -1.28 18.87
N LEU A 48 -29.85 -2.03 18.03
CA LEU A 48 -28.93 -3.09 18.46
C LEU A 48 -27.50 -2.59 18.53
N THR A 49 -26.77 -3.08 19.53
CA THR A 49 -25.31 -2.95 19.59
C THR A 49 -24.68 -4.34 19.50
N LEU A 50 -23.51 -4.42 18.90
CA LEU A 50 -22.72 -5.64 18.77
C LEU A 50 -21.34 -5.42 19.37
N ARG A 51 -20.89 -6.35 20.23
CA ARG A 51 -19.56 -6.41 20.77
C ARG A 51 -18.94 -7.74 20.38
N TRP A 52 -17.77 -7.69 19.77
CA TRP A 52 -16.92 -8.85 19.56
C TRP A 52 -15.73 -8.79 20.53
N GLU A 53 -15.39 -9.93 21.11
CA GLU A 53 -14.29 -10.05 22.06
C GLU A 53 -13.67 -11.44 21.92
N LEU A 54 -12.35 -11.50 21.72
CA LEU A 54 -11.66 -12.78 21.66
C LEU A 54 -11.67 -13.43 23.06
N ALA A 55 -12.11 -14.68 23.13
CA ALA A 55 -12.08 -15.41 24.40
C ALA A 55 -10.64 -15.63 24.86
N PRO A 56 -10.37 -15.54 26.16
CA PRO A 56 -9.07 -15.87 26.71
C PRO A 56 -8.64 -17.29 26.34
N ALA A 57 -7.35 -17.48 26.00
CA ALA A 57 -6.82 -18.81 25.78
C ALA A 57 -6.89 -19.63 27.07
N ALA A 58 -7.46 -20.83 27.05
CA ALA A 58 -7.49 -21.73 28.22
C ALA A 58 -6.09 -22.33 28.42
N GLY A 59 -5.32 -21.78 29.37
CA GLY A 59 -4.03 -22.32 29.83
C GLY A 59 -2.81 -21.81 29.07
N ALA A 60 -2.04 -21.00 29.77
CA ALA A 60 -0.71 -20.58 29.34
C ALA A 60 0.27 -21.75 29.50
N ALA A 61 0.59 -22.48 28.43
CA ALA A 61 1.85 -23.22 28.28
C ALA A 61 1.97 -23.71 26.82
N ASP A 62 2.76 -23.11 26.04
CA ASP A 62 3.66 -23.61 25.01
C ASP A 62 3.79 -22.64 23.82
N THR A 63 4.75 -21.72 23.93
CA THR A 63 5.12 -20.78 22.87
C THR A 63 6.28 -21.30 22.01
N ALA A 64 6.66 -22.58 22.12
CA ALA A 64 7.86 -23.12 21.48
C ALA A 64 7.62 -24.14 20.35
N SER A 65 6.39 -24.50 20.05
CA SER A 65 6.11 -25.40 18.90
C SER A 65 4.86 -24.94 18.17
N GLY A 66 4.91 -24.88 16.85
CA GLY A 66 3.89 -24.45 15.90
C GLY A 66 2.46 -24.67 16.38
N ALA A 67 1.82 -23.60 16.79
CA ALA A 67 0.54 -23.63 17.49
C ALA A 67 -0.56 -24.29 16.65
N ARG A 68 -0.83 -25.52 16.91
CA ARG A 68 -2.14 -26.12 16.63
C ARG A 68 -3.18 -25.34 17.44
N ALA A 69 -4.13 -24.76 16.72
CA ALA A 69 -5.52 -24.41 17.10
C ALA A 69 -5.90 -24.35 18.60
N ALA A 70 -5.11 -23.71 19.44
CA ALA A 70 -5.51 -23.41 20.80
C ALA A 70 -6.32 -22.09 20.77
N ASP A 71 -7.62 -22.21 21.07
CA ASP A 71 -8.57 -21.12 21.31
C ASP A 71 -8.71 -20.05 20.21
N THR A 72 -9.33 -20.45 19.09
CA THR A 72 -9.86 -19.55 18.07
C THR A 72 -11.25 -19.00 18.42
N HIS A 73 -11.70 -19.16 19.67
CA HIS A 73 -13.03 -18.75 20.10
C HIS A 73 -13.11 -17.27 20.41
N ALA A 74 -14.24 -16.65 20.01
CA ALA A 74 -14.60 -15.30 20.38
C ALA A 74 -16.05 -15.24 20.86
N LEU A 75 -16.34 -14.24 21.66
CA LEU A 75 -17.68 -13.92 22.15
C LEU A 75 -18.27 -12.80 21.28
N LEU A 76 -19.47 -13.06 20.76
CA LEU A 76 -20.23 -12.10 19.99
C LEU A 76 -21.48 -11.73 20.78
N THR A 77 -21.48 -10.57 21.44
CA THR A 77 -22.59 -10.12 22.29
C THR A 77 -23.47 -9.12 21.54
N LEU A 78 -24.71 -9.52 21.29
CA LEU A 78 -25.76 -8.69 20.72
C LEU A 78 -26.67 -8.16 21.81
N ALA A 79 -26.88 -6.84 21.91
CA ALA A 79 -27.71 -6.21 22.93
C ALA A 79 -28.75 -5.27 22.33
N ASN A 80 -29.97 -5.32 22.87
CA ASN A 80 -31.05 -4.39 22.53
C ASN A 80 -30.96 -3.13 23.40
N ARG A 81 -30.64 -1.99 22.74
CA ARG A 81 -30.56 -0.66 23.38
C ARG A 81 -31.77 0.21 23.07
N GLY A 82 -32.81 -0.39 22.48
CA GLY A 82 -34.11 0.28 22.25
C GLY A 82 -35.05 0.22 23.43
N SER A 83 -36.18 0.93 23.31
CA SER A 83 -37.29 0.92 24.27
C SER A 83 -38.31 -0.20 24.03
N GLU A 84 -38.24 -0.86 22.84
CA GLU A 84 -39.13 -1.96 22.46
C GLU A 84 -38.35 -3.28 22.39
N ALA A 85 -39.09 -4.38 22.55
CA ALA A 85 -38.51 -5.71 22.38
C ALA A 85 -38.05 -5.94 20.94
N TRP A 86 -36.85 -6.48 20.77
CA TRP A 86 -36.33 -6.90 19.46
C TRP A 86 -36.89 -8.28 19.11
N PRO A 87 -37.44 -8.49 17.91
CA PRO A 87 -38.18 -9.69 17.56
C PRO A 87 -37.33 -10.97 17.56
N ALA A 88 -37.94 -12.10 17.85
CA ALA A 88 -37.32 -13.43 17.80
C ALA A 88 -36.96 -13.88 16.38
N HIS A 89 -37.65 -13.41 15.35
CA HIS A 89 -37.51 -13.82 13.97
C HIS A 89 -37.75 -12.65 13.01
N GLY A 90 -37.52 -12.89 11.70
CA GLY A 90 -37.79 -11.90 10.65
C GLY A 90 -36.59 -10.97 10.38
N TRP A 91 -35.39 -11.40 10.72
CA TRP A 91 -34.16 -10.63 10.48
C TRP A 91 -32.94 -11.54 10.39
N ALA A 92 -31.82 -10.99 9.84
CA ALA A 92 -30.51 -11.61 9.90
C ALA A 92 -29.41 -10.54 10.06
N LEU A 93 -28.36 -10.87 10.79
CA LEU A 93 -27.14 -10.10 10.93
C LEU A 93 -26.14 -10.55 9.85
N TYR A 94 -25.51 -9.58 9.20
CA TYR A 94 -24.47 -9.80 8.18
C TYR A 94 -23.18 -9.09 8.59
N PHE A 95 -22.03 -9.69 8.26
CA PHE A 95 -20.69 -9.11 8.50
C PHE A 95 -19.64 -9.77 7.61
N ASN A 96 -18.49 -9.12 7.44
CA ASN A 96 -17.29 -9.74 6.85
C ASN A 96 -16.32 -10.19 7.96
N CYS A 97 -15.53 -11.23 7.70
CA CYS A 97 -14.52 -11.71 8.65
C CYS A 97 -13.34 -12.35 7.91
N LEU A 98 -12.16 -11.69 7.93
CA LEU A 98 -10.94 -12.19 7.27
C LEU A 98 -10.39 -13.47 7.89
N SER A 99 -10.45 -13.60 9.24
CA SER A 99 -10.01 -14.81 9.95
C SER A 99 -10.91 -16.02 9.71
N GLY A 100 -11.99 -15.86 8.91
CA GLY A 100 -13.03 -16.87 8.76
C GLY A 100 -13.84 -17.11 10.03
N VAL A 101 -15.03 -17.69 9.91
CA VAL A 101 -15.82 -18.20 11.02
C VAL A 101 -16.31 -19.60 10.67
N ARG A 102 -15.94 -20.60 11.48
CA ARG A 102 -16.22 -22.03 11.19
C ARG A 102 -17.49 -22.51 11.82
N SER A 103 -17.75 -22.11 13.04
CA SER A 103 -18.93 -22.51 13.79
C SER A 103 -19.34 -21.41 14.76
N GLY A 104 -20.61 -21.37 15.06
CA GLY A 104 -21.17 -20.54 16.12
C GLY A 104 -22.48 -21.14 16.46
N ALA A 105 -22.67 -21.69 17.67
CA ALA A 105 -23.99 -21.92 18.15
C ALA A 105 -24.07 -22.53 19.55
N ASP A 106 -24.94 -21.93 20.30
CA ASP A 106 -25.73 -22.49 21.35
C ASP A 106 -27.11 -23.02 20.84
N GLY A 107 -27.28 -23.11 19.51
CA GLY A 107 -28.56 -23.46 18.85
C GLY A 107 -29.52 -22.28 18.65
N SER A 108 -29.27 -21.11 19.21
CA SER A 108 -30.12 -19.91 19.03
C SER A 108 -29.93 -19.22 17.71
N PHE A 109 -28.79 -19.44 17.02
CA PHE A 109 -28.49 -18.85 15.72
C PHE A 109 -27.87 -19.88 14.78
N GLU A 110 -28.16 -19.69 13.48
CA GLU A 110 -27.50 -20.38 12.37
C GLU A 110 -26.51 -19.44 11.72
N LEU A 111 -25.25 -19.87 11.59
CA LEU A 111 -24.20 -19.16 10.89
C LEU A 111 -23.99 -19.79 9.51
N GLN A 112 -23.94 -18.93 8.47
CA GLN A 112 -23.66 -19.33 7.10
C GLN A 112 -22.62 -18.41 6.48
N GLN A 113 -21.57 -18.99 5.89
CA GLN A 113 -20.71 -18.30 4.92
C GLN A 113 -21.46 -18.21 3.59
N LEU A 114 -21.58 -17.02 3.03
CA LEU A 114 -22.30 -16.78 1.79
C LEU A 114 -21.34 -16.79 0.59
N VAL A 115 -20.36 -15.89 0.59
CA VAL A 115 -19.34 -15.79 -0.44
C VAL A 115 -18.12 -15.03 0.09
N GLY A 116 -16.93 -15.47 -0.25
CA GLY A 116 -15.70 -14.88 0.25
C GLY A 116 -15.70 -14.77 1.79
N THR A 117 -15.39 -13.60 2.31
CA THR A 117 -15.38 -13.32 3.76
C THR A 117 -16.74 -12.91 4.33
N TRP A 118 -17.83 -13.00 3.56
CA TRP A 118 -19.15 -12.51 3.93
C TRP A 118 -20.01 -13.60 4.59
N TYR A 119 -20.52 -13.30 5.77
CA TYR A 119 -21.27 -14.21 6.63
C TYR A 119 -22.66 -13.67 6.94
N ARG A 120 -23.59 -14.62 7.20
CA ARG A 120 -24.95 -14.37 7.66
C ARG A 120 -25.20 -15.14 8.95
N LEU A 121 -25.69 -14.45 9.97
CA LEU A 121 -26.16 -15.03 11.24
C LEU A 121 -27.67 -14.83 11.33
N ARG A 122 -28.44 -15.93 11.36
CA ARG A 122 -29.90 -15.92 11.39
C ARG A 122 -30.41 -16.54 12.70
N PRO A 123 -31.40 -15.91 13.41
CA PRO A 123 -31.99 -16.53 14.59
C PRO A 123 -32.77 -17.79 14.23
N THR A 124 -32.62 -18.83 15.02
CA THR A 124 -33.40 -20.09 14.97
C THR A 124 -34.69 -19.96 15.77
N ARG A 125 -35.51 -21.05 15.80
CA ARG A 125 -36.70 -21.11 16.67
C ARG A 125 -36.39 -21.07 18.18
N ALA A 126 -35.15 -21.34 18.58
CA ALA A 126 -34.72 -21.29 19.97
C ALA A 126 -34.43 -19.87 20.47
N PHE A 127 -34.30 -18.89 19.58
CA PHE A 127 -34.09 -17.49 19.97
C PHE A 127 -35.42 -16.82 20.32
N ALA A 128 -35.55 -16.39 21.57
CA ALA A 128 -36.81 -15.79 22.10
C ALA A 128 -36.96 -14.28 21.86
N GLY A 129 -36.00 -13.63 21.15
CA GLY A 129 -35.92 -12.19 21.02
C GLY A 129 -35.17 -11.55 22.18
N LEU A 130 -35.08 -10.19 22.19
CA LEU A 130 -34.39 -9.43 23.24
C LEU A 130 -35.32 -8.38 23.81
N ALA A 131 -35.67 -8.45 25.07
CA ALA A 131 -36.34 -7.37 25.79
C ALA A 131 -35.48 -6.09 25.78
N PRO A 132 -36.05 -4.90 26.05
CA PRO A 132 -35.27 -3.69 26.23
C PRO A 132 -34.16 -3.87 27.29
N GLY A 133 -32.92 -3.52 26.90
CA GLY A 133 -31.75 -3.68 27.78
C GLY A 133 -31.15 -5.09 27.82
N ALA A 134 -31.85 -6.14 27.31
CA ALA A 134 -31.36 -7.52 27.30
C ALA A 134 -30.26 -7.73 26.25
N SER A 135 -29.44 -8.76 26.49
CA SER A 135 -28.39 -9.20 25.55
C SER A 135 -28.33 -10.71 25.42
N VAL A 136 -27.78 -11.19 24.32
CA VAL A 136 -27.38 -12.58 24.09
C VAL A 136 -25.92 -12.60 23.68
N THR A 137 -25.18 -13.57 24.24
CA THR A 137 -23.76 -13.78 23.88
C THR A 137 -23.62 -15.12 23.17
N LEU A 138 -23.04 -15.09 21.99
CA LEU A 138 -22.76 -16.27 21.19
C LEU A 138 -21.26 -16.56 21.26
N ARG A 139 -20.90 -17.83 21.34
CA ARG A 139 -19.53 -18.28 21.16
C ARG A 139 -19.36 -18.63 19.68
N ILE A 140 -18.42 -17.95 19.00
CA ILE A 140 -18.04 -18.23 17.62
C ILE A 140 -16.61 -18.76 17.56
N GLU A 141 -16.32 -19.63 16.58
CA GLU A 141 -14.99 -20.18 16.35
C GLU A 141 -14.43 -19.60 15.02
N HIS A 142 -13.27 -18.98 15.08
CA HIS A 142 -12.57 -18.47 13.90
C HIS A 142 -11.78 -19.58 13.19
N GLY A 143 -11.53 -19.39 11.87
CA GLY A 143 -10.68 -20.27 11.07
C GLY A 143 -9.22 -20.22 11.49
N GLU A 144 -8.77 -19.05 11.90
CA GLU A 144 -7.46 -18.75 12.48
C GLU A 144 -7.65 -17.81 13.68
N ARG A 145 -6.66 -17.76 14.60
CA ARG A 145 -6.75 -16.85 15.76
C ARG A 145 -6.60 -15.39 15.30
N PRO A 146 -7.62 -14.54 15.51
CA PRO A 146 -7.47 -13.10 15.27
C PRO A 146 -6.47 -12.50 16.27
N PHE A 147 -5.46 -11.79 15.78
CA PHE A 147 -4.49 -11.12 16.66
C PHE A 147 -4.85 -9.65 16.91
N ASN A 148 -5.64 -9.02 16.03
CA ASN A 148 -6.02 -7.61 16.11
C ASN A 148 -7.45 -7.37 15.61
N ALA A 149 -7.90 -6.12 15.70
CA ALA A 149 -9.24 -5.72 15.26
C ALA A 149 -9.47 -5.82 13.73
N SER A 150 -8.41 -5.88 12.91
CA SER A 150 -8.55 -6.08 11.46
C SER A 150 -9.04 -7.48 11.09
N LYS A 151 -8.78 -8.45 11.98
CA LYS A 151 -9.20 -9.85 11.84
C LYS A 151 -10.56 -10.14 12.50
N ALA A 152 -11.15 -9.20 13.23
CA ALA A 152 -12.49 -9.30 13.80
C ALA A 152 -13.58 -9.25 12.72
N PRO A 153 -14.84 -9.62 13.01
CA PRO A 153 -15.98 -9.26 12.17
C PRO A 153 -16.01 -7.77 11.87
N VAL A 154 -16.24 -7.37 10.62
CA VAL A 154 -16.20 -5.97 10.19
C VAL A 154 -17.46 -5.62 9.39
N GLY A 155 -17.87 -4.34 9.44
CA GLY A 155 -19.02 -3.82 8.73
C GLY A 155 -20.34 -4.52 9.05
N PRO A 156 -20.69 -4.84 10.33
CA PRO A 156 -21.90 -5.56 10.65
C PRO A 156 -23.15 -4.71 10.42
N TYR A 157 -24.19 -5.33 9.87
CA TYR A 157 -25.50 -4.70 9.64
C TYR A 157 -26.62 -5.75 9.69
N VAL A 158 -27.85 -5.28 9.84
CA VAL A 158 -29.03 -6.16 9.88
C VAL A 158 -29.93 -5.91 8.66
N VAL A 159 -30.48 -7.01 8.13
CA VAL A 159 -31.53 -7.00 7.11
C VAL A 159 -32.79 -7.57 7.73
N LEU A 160 -33.92 -6.89 7.54
CA LEU A 160 -35.23 -7.36 7.94
C LEU A 160 -35.88 -8.13 6.79
N ASP A 161 -36.51 -9.28 7.05
CA ASP A 161 -37.13 -10.14 6.03
C ASP A 161 -38.24 -9.39 5.24
N ARG A 162 -38.90 -8.40 5.88
CA ARG A 162 -39.88 -7.50 5.22
C ARG A 162 -39.27 -6.47 4.26
N ALA A 163 -37.94 -6.29 4.30
CA ALA A 163 -37.20 -5.36 3.45
C ALA A 163 -35.85 -5.97 3.06
N PRO A 164 -35.84 -7.08 2.28
CA PRO A 164 -34.67 -7.91 2.06
C PRO A 164 -33.56 -7.25 1.25
N ALA A 165 -33.83 -6.12 0.59
CA ALA A 165 -32.83 -5.35 -0.15
C ALA A 165 -32.20 -4.21 0.70
N VAL A 166 -32.64 -4.01 1.95
CA VAL A 166 -32.22 -2.87 2.77
C VAL A 166 -31.42 -3.32 3.98
N GLY A 167 -30.11 -3.15 3.92
CA GLY A 167 -29.25 -3.31 5.08
C GLY A 167 -29.30 -2.08 5.99
N ARG A 168 -29.42 -2.28 7.28
CA ARG A 168 -29.46 -1.22 8.30
C ARG A 168 -28.27 -1.33 9.23
N PRO A 169 -27.47 -0.25 9.41
CA PRO A 169 -26.36 -0.26 10.35
C PRO A 169 -26.85 -0.49 11.78
N LEU A 170 -25.99 -1.07 12.59
CA LEU A 170 -26.19 -1.18 14.03
C LEU A 170 -26.01 0.21 14.67
N ARG A 171 -26.63 0.42 15.83
CA ARG A 171 -26.41 1.63 16.63
C ARG A 171 -24.95 1.81 17.02
N GLU A 172 -24.28 0.68 17.35
CA GLU A 172 -22.87 0.65 17.72
C GLU A 172 -22.29 -0.73 17.42
N TYR A 173 -21.07 -0.75 16.92
CA TYR A 173 -20.24 -1.95 16.85
C TYR A 173 -18.90 -1.69 17.51
N ARG A 174 -18.44 -2.63 18.33
CA ARG A 174 -17.14 -2.58 18.98
C ARG A 174 -16.42 -3.93 18.87
N ALA A 175 -15.29 -3.94 18.18
CA ALA A 175 -14.31 -5.00 18.28
C ALA A 175 -13.38 -4.68 19.47
N VAL A 176 -13.32 -5.59 20.44
CA VAL A 176 -12.40 -5.48 21.58
C VAL A 176 -11.19 -6.34 21.22
N PRO A 177 -10.00 -5.75 21.04
CA PRO A 177 -8.79 -6.52 20.82
C PRO A 177 -8.61 -7.55 21.94
N PRO A 178 -7.91 -8.67 21.68
CA PRO A 178 -7.64 -9.64 22.73
C PRO A 178 -6.89 -8.94 23.87
N THR A 179 -7.54 -8.85 25.02
CA THR A 179 -6.85 -8.54 26.27
C THR A 179 -6.28 -9.86 26.78
N ALA A 180 -4.97 -9.89 27.01
CA ALA A 180 -4.38 -11.08 27.64
C ALA A 180 -5.04 -11.35 29.01
N THR A 181 -5.17 -12.62 29.33
CA THR A 181 -5.85 -13.12 30.52
C THR A 181 -5.13 -12.86 31.84
N ALA A 182 -3.84 -12.57 31.77
CA ALA A 182 -3.10 -12.05 32.91
C ALA A 182 -2.95 -10.56 32.68
N SER A 183 -3.76 -9.76 33.17
CA SER A 183 -3.93 -8.32 32.97
C SER A 183 -3.49 -7.78 31.60
N ALA A 184 -4.29 -6.94 30.98
CA ALA A 184 -3.89 -6.21 29.74
C ALA A 184 -2.51 -5.54 29.91
N ALA A 185 -2.19 -5.15 31.12
CA ALA A 185 -0.96 -4.58 31.58
C ALA A 185 0.28 -5.50 31.45
N GLU A 186 0.18 -6.81 31.72
CA GLU A 186 1.33 -7.71 31.52
C GLU A 186 1.66 -7.92 30.03
N THR A 187 0.65 -7.90 29.14
CA THR A 187 0.87 -7.98 27.70
C THR A 187 1.50 -6.70 27.16
N ASP A 188 0.99 -5.54 27.58
CA ASP A 188 1.52 -4.24 27.20
C ASP A 188 2.97 -4.08 27.69
N THR A 189 3.26 -4.52 28.94
CA THR A 189 4.60 -4.53 29.51
C THR A 189 5.53 -5.47 28.72
N ALA A 190 5.08 -6.66 28.35
CA ALA A 190 5.88 -7.61 27.57
C ALA A 190 6.14 -7.08 26.15
N GLU A 191 5.17 -6.41 25.53
CA GLU A 191 5.37 -5.73 24.25
C GLU A 191 6.40 -4.60 24.35
N ALA A 192 6.26 -3.74 25.37
CA ALA A 192 7.19 -2.62 25.60
C ALA A 192 8.63 -3.10 25.84
N GLU A 193 8.80 -4.20 26.57
CA GLU A 193 10.09 -4.84 26.80
C GLU A 193 10.69 -5.48 25.54
N ALA A 194 9.84 -6.09 24.70
CA ALA A 194 10.27 -6.65 23.42
C ALA A 194 10.75 -5.55 22.47
N LEU A 195 10.03 -4.41 22.41
CA LEU A 195 10.43 -3.22 21.66
C LEU A 195 11.74 -2.63 22.19
N TYR A 196 11.91 -2.55 23.51
CA TYR A 196 13.15 -2.08 24.11
C TYR A 196 14.36 -2.90 23.65
N ARG A 197 14.25 -4.24 23.71
CA ARG A 197 15.31 -5.13 23.22
C ARG A 197 15.56 -4.98 21.73
N ARG A 198 14.52 -4.79 20.94
CA ARG A 198 14.63 -4.58 19.48
C ARG A 198 15.40 -3.30 19.14
N TYR A 199 15.21 -2.24 19.92
CA TYR A 199 15.84 -0.92 19.68
C TYR A 199 17.20 -0.71 20.36
N LEU A 200 17.73 -1.68 21.13
CA LEU A 200 19.00 -1.56 21.86
C LEU A 200 20.19 -1.19 20.98
N GLY A 201 20.20 -1.59 19.73
CA GLY A 201 21.29 -1.28 18.79
C GLY A 201 21.20 0.10 18.13
N THR A 202 20.13 0.87 18.38
CA THR A 202 19.94 2.18 17.75
C THR A 202 20.65 3.27 18.57
N VAL A 203 21.75 3.80 18.04
CA VAL A 203 22.53 4.89 18.66
C VAL A 203 22.07 6.22 18.10
N THR A 204 21.81 7.20 18.97
CA THR A 204 21.52 8.59 18.54
C THR A 204 22.79 9.29 18.08
N LEU A 205 22.83 9.73 16.83
CA LEU A 205 23.93 10.48 16.25
C LEU A 205 23.72 11.98 16.43
N PRO A 206 24.82 12.76 16.64
CA PRO A 206 24.76 14.20 16.50
C PRO A 206 24.26 14.64 15.13
N ALA A 207 23.49 15.72 15.06
CA ALA A 207 22.84 16.15 13.81
C ALA A 207 23.84 16.44 12.67
N GLU A 208 25.04 16.85 12.97
CA GLU A 208 26.15 17.11 12.04
C GLU A 208 26.75 15.81 11.43
N GLU A 209 26.60 14.68 12.12
CA GLU A 209 27.07 13.36 11.66
C GLU A 209 26.03 12.64 10.81
N VAL A 210 24.76 13.08 10.86
CA VAL A 210 23.70 12.48 10.07
C VAL A 210 23.91 12.77 8.58
N PRO A 211 23.88 11.74 7.70
CA PRO A 211 24.05 11.94 6.26
C PRO A 211 23.00 12.89 5.70
N LEU A 212 23.43 13.74 4.74
CA LEU A 212 22.57 14.76 4.15
C LEU A 212 21.66 14.23 3.03
N VAL A 213 22.10 13.20 2.31
CA VAL A 213 21.42 12.69 1.11
C VAL A 213 20.82 11.32 1.37
N PHE A 214 19.56 11.16 1.01
CA PHE A 214 18.79 9.92 1.11
C PHE A 214 18.12 9.59 -0.24
N PRO A 215 18.00 8.32 -0.63
CA PRO A 215 18.72 7.13 -0.14
C PRO A 215 20.23 7.29 -0.26
N THR A 216 20.99 6.40 0.43
CA THR A 216 22.46 6.44 0.50
C THR A 216 23.07 6.42 -0.91
N PRO A 217 23.81 7.47 -1.29
CA PRO A 217 24.40 7.57 -2.62
C PRO A 217 25.72 6.78 -2.75
N GLN A 218 26.15 6.54 -4.00
CA GLN A 218 27.40 5.82 -4.29
C GLN A 218 28.64 6.58 -3.78
N ARG A 219 28.66 7.89 -3.96
CA ARG A 219 29.78 8.74 -3.51
C ARG A 219 29.28 10.11 -3.06
N VAL A 220 29.80 10.55 -1.92
CA VAL A 220 29.56 11.88 -1.36
C VAL A 220 30.86 12.47 -0.89
N GLN A 221 31.08 13.74 -1.21
CA GLN A 221 32.18 14.54 -0.69
C GLN A 221 31.63 15.85 -0.13
N ARG A 222 31.70 16.05 1.20
CA ARG A 222 31.41 17.35 1.82
C ARG A 222 32.55 18.30 1.51
N LEU A 223 32.21 19.53 1.17
CA LEU A 223 33.12 20.62 0.92
C LEU A 223 32.95 21.69 2.00
N PRO A 224 33.98 22.55 2.28
CA PRO A 224 33.81 23.66 3.20
C PRO A 224 32.91 24.75 2.62
N GLY A 225 32.03 25.34 3.46
CA GLY A 225 31.14 26.45 3.10
C GLY A 225 29.75 26.02 2.67
N SER A 226 28.97 26.96 2.18
CA SER A 226 27.57 26.80 1.75
C SER A 226 27.23 27.77 0.62
N VAL A 227 26.14 27.48 -0.09
CA VAL A 227 25.48 28.38 -1.03
C VAL A 227 24.21 28.91 -0.37
N HIS A 228 24.05 30.21 -0.32
CA HIS A 228 22.88 30.85 0.26
C HIS A 228 21.87 31.26 -0.84
N TRP A 229 20.60 30.81 -0.69
CA TRP A 229 19.46 31.26 -1.48
C TRP A 229 18.46 32.00 -0.59
N SER A 230 18.33 33.31 -0.77
CA SER A 230 17.32 34.13 -0.06
C SER A 230 15.95 34.15 -0.77
N ALA A 231 15.90 33.72 -2.02
CA ALA A 231 14.70 33.59 -2.84
C ALA A 231 14.85 32.44 -3.84
N LEU A 232 13.80 32.12 -4.59
CA LEU A 232 13.85 31.08 -5.60
C LEU A 232 14.95 31.39 -6.64
N PRO A 233 15.93 30.49 -6.86
CA PRO A 233 17.00 30.74 -7.81
C PRO A 233 16.48 30.76 -9.24
N ARG A 234 17.22 31.45 -10.14
CA ARG A 234 17.01 31.28 -11.58
C ARG A 234 17.37 29.85 -11.98
N ILE A 235 16.42 29.13 -12.57
CA ILE A 235 16.65 27.77 -13.06
C ILE A 235 17.05 27.84 -14.53
N GLU A 236 18.28 27.43 -14.84
CA GLU A 236 18.81 27.35 -16.21
C GLU A 236 18.79 25.89 -16.65
N ALA A 237 18.03 25.60 -17.70
CA ALA A 237 17.87 24.27 -18.25
C ALA A 237 17.67 24.32 -19.76
N THR A 238 17.93 23.22 -20.46
CA THR A 238 17.56 23.02 -21.86
C THR A 238 16.06 22.81 -22.00
N ALA A 239 15.51 23.06 -23.19
CA ALA A 239 14.05 23.02 -23.41
C ALA A 239 13.39 21.65 -23.19
N ASP A 240 14.16 20.59 -23.24
CA ASP A 240 13.74 19.20 -22.98
C ASP A 240 13.55 18.86 -21.51
N LEU A 241 14.01 19.72 -20.58
CA LEU A 241 13.90 19.54 -19.11
C LEU A 241 12.70 20.29 -18.49
N THR A 242 11.61 20.45 -19.21
CA THR A 242 10.43 21.20 -18.72
C THR A 242 9.83 20.60 -17.44
N SER A 243 9.73 19.27 -17.35
CA SER A 243 9.22 18.56 -16.18
C SER A 243 10.14 18.73 -14.98
N GLU A 244 11.45 18.65 -15.18
CA GLU A 244 12.47 18.79 -14.15
C GLU A 244 12.52 20.21 -13.59
N VAL A 245 12.35 21.24 -14.44
CA VAL A 245 12.20 22.64 -14.02
C VAL A 245 10.94 22.82 -13.16
N ALA A 246 9.83 22.20 -13.53
CA ALA A 246 8.60 22.23 -12.72
C ALA A 246 8.81 21.54 -11.37
N LEU A 247 9.46 20.37 -11.37
CA LEU A 247 9.78 19.60 -10.17
C LEU A 247 10.74 20.35 -9.24
N ALA A 248 11.77 21.01 -9.79
CA ALA A 248 12.68 21.85 -9.01
C ALA A 248 11.94 22.98 -8.30
N ARG A 249 11.04 23.67 -9.00
CA ARG A 249 10.18 24.71 -8.40
C ARG A 249 9.27 24.14 -7.31
N GLU A 250 8.69 22.98 -7.53
CA GLU A 250 7.83 22.30 -6.55
C GLU A 250 8.62 22.02 -5.24
N TYR A 251 9.84 21.49 -5.34
CA TYR A 251 10.67 21.15 -4.18
C TYR A 251 11.19 22.38 -3.43
N LEU A 252 11.46 23.47 -4.13
CA LEU A 252 12.02 24.69 -3.53
C LEU A 252 10.97 25.63 -2.94
N ARG A 253 9.74 25.65 -3.48
CA ARG A 253 8.65 26.55 -3.04
C ARG A 253 8.32 26.54 -1.55
N PRO A 254 8.34 25.42 -0.83
CA PRO A 254 8.07 25.42 0.61
C PRO A 254 9.10 26.23 1.41
N TYR A 255 10.29 26.38 0.87
CA TYR A 255 11.45 26.99 1.55
C TYR A 255 11.78 28.40 1.08
N LEU A 256 11.42 28.76 -0.14
CA LEU A 256 11.83 29.99 -0.80
C LEU A 256 10.63 30.73 -1.40
N SER A 257 10.52 32.02 -1.13
CA SER A 257 9.47 32.86 -1.69
C SER A 257 9.54 32.88 -3.22
N ALA A 258 8.40 32.68 -3.88
CA ALA A 258 8.27 32.57 -5.33
C ALA A 258 8.25 33.93 -6.07
N ASP A 259 8.04 35.06 -5.35
CA ASP A 259 7.60 36.30 -5.93
C ASP A 259 8.74 37.21 -6.44
N THR A 260 10.00 36.89 -6.12
CA THR A 260 11.16 37.66 -6.60
C THR A 260 12.34 36.75 -6.91
N VAL A 261 12.70 36.65 -8.19
CA VAL A 261 14.02 36.15 -8.57
C VAL A 261 15.01 37.25 -8.22
N GLN A 262 15.86 37.02 -7.23
CA GLN A 262 16.85 38.02 -6.80
C GLN A 262 17.93 38.18 -7.85
N ALA A 263 18.17 39.43 -8.30
CA ALA A 263 19.30 39.76 -9.15
C ALA A 263 20.63 39.42 -8.40
N GLY A 264 21.43 38.51 -8.98
CA GLY A 264 22.71 38.10 -8.41
C GLY A 264 22.72 36.81 -7.60
N ALA A 265 21.55 36.15 -7.41
CA ALA A 265 21.53 34.80 -6.81
C ALA A 265 22.21 33.79 -7.76
N LEU A 266 22.99 32.87 -7.16
CA LEU A 266 23.59 31.76 -7.90
C LEU A 266 22.49 30.89 -8.53
N PRO A 267 22.57 30.60 -9.86
CA PRO A 267 21.54 29.82 -10.54
C PRO A 267 21.58 28.35 -10.15
N LEU A 268 20.42 27.69 -10.25
CA LEU A 268 20.33 26.26 -10.35
C LEU A 268 20.41 25.84 -11.82
N ARG A 269 21.47 25.12 -12.18
CA ARG A 269 21.67 24.62 -13.55
C ARG A 269 21.32 23.14 -13.66
N LEU A 270 20.48 22.82 -14.64
CA LEU A 270 20.07 21.45 -14.97
C LEU A 270 20.56 21.13 -16.38
N ARG A 271 21.24 20.00 -16.55
CA ARG A 271 21.69 19.55 -17.87
C ARG A 271 21.69 18.05 -18.00
N VAL A 272 21.56 17.57 -19.22
CA VAL A 272 21.80 16.17 -19.60
C VAL A 272 23.15 16.08 -20.28
N ALA A 273 24.00 15.16 -19.79
CA ALA A 273 25.29 14.85 -20.41
C ALA A 273 25.72 13.44 -20.06
N ALA A 274 26.54 12.83 -20.91
CA ALA A 274 27.13 11.53 -20.60
C ALA A 274 28.05 11.61 -19.39
N LEU A 275 27.80 10.73 -18.41
CA LEU A 275 28.57 10.62 -17.19
C LEU A 275 29.59 9.47 -17.30
N ALA A 276 30.85 9.75 -17.00
CA ALA A 276 31.94 8.80 -17.17
C ALA A 276 31.74 7.53 -16.31
N GLY A 277 31.77 6.36 -16.95
CA GLY A 277 31.64 5.07 -16.28
C GLY A 277 30.21 4.72 -15.83
N GLN A 278 29.20 5.54 -16.21
CA GLN A 278 27.80 5.27 -15.86
C GLN A 278 27.03 4.73 -17.08
N THR A 279 26.21 3.69 -16.83
CA THR A 279 25.32 3.08 -17.81
C THR A 279 23.84 3.29 -17.48
N SER A 280 23.52 3.59 -16.23
CA SER A 280 22.13 3.82 -15.80
C SER A 280 21.62 5.15 -16.32
N PRO A 281 20.45 5.22 -16.96
CA PRO A 281 19.83 6.49 -17.36
C PRO A 281 19.47 7.38 -16.17
N GLU A 282 19.37 6.82 -14.97
CA GLU A 282 19.05 7.55 -13.74
C GLU A 282 20.30 8.02 -12.98
N ALA A 283 21.51 7.81 -13.54
CA ALA A 283 22.74 8.32 -12.95
C ALA A 283 22.78 9.86 -13.00
N TYR A 284 23.37 10.46 -11.96
CA TYR A 284 23.52 11.91 -11.84
C TYR A 284 24.77 12.33 -11.06
N GLU A 285 25.19 13.57 -11.27
CA GLU A 285 26.11 14.31 -10.43
C GLU A 285 25.41 15.57 -9.91
N LEU A 286 25.61 15.90 -8.62
CA LEU A 286 25.13 17.12 -7.99
C LEU A 286 26.32 17.83 -7.39
N ASP A 287 26.62 19.03 -7.84
CA ASP A 287 27.69 19.91 -7.36
C ASP A 287 27.08 21.16 -6.73
N VAL A 288 27.33 21.38 -5.45
CA VAL A 288 27.04 22.61 -4.71
C VAL A 288 28.37 23.23 -4.28
N GLU A 289 28.83 24.26 -5.01
CA GLU A 289 30.12 24.89 -4.76
C GLU A 289 29.95 26.35 -4.35
N PRO A 290 30.58 26.82 -3.23
CA PRO A 290 30.36 28.17 -2.68
C PRO A 290 30.74 29.30 -3.63
N ALA A 291 31.73 29.09 -4.49
CA ALA A 291 32.22 30.07 -5.48
C ALA A 291 31.66 29.81 -6.90
N GLY A 292 30.73 28.88 -7.03
CA GLY A 292 30.19 28.43 -8.30
C GLY A 292 28.68 28.28 -8.25
N ASP A 293 28.15 27.60 -9.26
CA ASP A 293 26.74 27.34 -9.40
C ASP A 293 26.28 26.09 -8.61
N VAL A 294 24.98 25.96 -8.40
CA VAL A 294 24.38 24.67 -8.05
C VAL A 294 24.05 23.94 -9.34
N LEU A 295 24.77 22.86 -9.64
CA LEU A 295 24.70 22.14 -10.89
C LEU A 295 24.22 20.71 -10.68
N ILE A 296 23.21 20.29 -11.45
CA ILE A 296 22.81 18.89 -11.58
C ILE A 296 23.05 18.44 -13.02
N THR A 297 23.87 17.41 -13.17
CA THR A 297 24.10 16.73 -14.46
C THR A 297 23.52 15.33 -14.38
N GLY A 298 22.52 15.03 -15.19
CA GLY A 298 21.94 13.68 -15.32
C GLY A 298 22.40 12.97 -16.58
N GLN A 299 22.52 11.64 -16.56
CA GLN A 299 22.72 10.81 -17.75
C GLN A 299 21.52 10.94 -18.72
N SER A 300 20.35 11.24 -18.20
CA SER A 300 19.10 11.51 -18.88
C SER A 300 18.24 12.49 -18.05
N PRO A 301 17.08 12.96 -18.56
CA PRO A 301 16.14 13.73 -17.74
C PRO A 301 15.76 13.03 -16.42
N ALA A 302 15.64 11.68 -16.43
CA ALA A 302 15.40 10.92 -15.18
C ALA A 302 16.56 11.09 -14.18
N GLY A 303 17.81 11.07 -14.63
CA GLY A 303 18.97 11.34 -13.77
C GLY A 303 18.91 12.75 -13.14
N VAL A 304 18.51 13.76 -13.94
CA VAL A 304 18.32 15.13 -13.41
C VAL A 304 17.24 15.14 -12.31
N ALA A 305 16.12 14.45 -12.51
CA ALA A 305 15.06 14.34 -11.50
C ALA A 305 15.55 13.66 -10.21
N ARG A 306 16.38 12.60 -10.31
CA ARG A 306 17.01 11.97 -9.12
C ARG A 306 18.00 12.91 -8.43
N GLY A 307 18.74 13.71 -9.19
CA GLY A 307 19.59 14.77 -8.66
C GLY A 307 18.80 15.85 -7.92
N LEU A 308 17.63 16.23 -8.44
CA LEU A 308 16.71 17.16 -7.75
C LEU A 308 16.16 16.58 -6.45
N ALA A 309 15.85 15.28 -6.39
CA ALA A 309 15.48 14.62 -5.14
C ALA A 309 16.62 14.70 -4.10
N SER A 310 17.88 14.55 -4.53
CA SER A 310 19.03 14.72 -3.64
C SER A 310 19.29 16.18 -3.24
N LEU A 311 19.08 17.13 -4.14
CA LEU A 311 19.13 18.57 -3.80
C LEU A 311 18.10 18.93 -2.72
N ARG A 312 16.87 18.37 -2.83
CA ARG A 312 15.82 18.53 -1.83
C ARG A 312 16.29 18.04 -0.45
N GLU A 313 17.06 16.96 -0.36
CA GLU A 313 17.58 16.44 0.90
C GLU A 313 18.62 17.35 1.55
N LEU A 314 19.23 18.27 0.80
CA LEU A 314 20.13 19.29 1.35
C LEU A 314 19.40 20.45 2.04
N LEU A 315 18.13 20.68 1.70
CA LEU A 315 17.29 21.68 2.34
C LEU A 315 17.11 21.35 3.83
N PRO A 316 16.90 22.36 4.70
CA PRO A 316 16.71 22.10 6.12
C PRO A 316 15.47 21.24 6.36
N PRO A 317 15.45 20.34 7.37
CA PRO A 317 14.28 19.54 7.71
C PRO A 317 13.18 20.35 8.45
N ARG A 318 13.21 21.67 8.29
CA ARG A 318 12.23 22.64 8.81
C ARG A 318 12.04 23.71 7.76
N LEU A 319 10.87 24.35 7.73
CA LEU A 319 10.70 25.54 6.89
C LEU A 319 11.78 26.56 7.25
N ALA A 320 12.33 27.16 6.20
CA ALA A 320 13.40 28.12 6.34
C ALA A 320 12.96 29.38 7.13
N PRO A 321 13.87 30.03 7.86
CA PRO A 321 13.65 31.38 8.33
C PRO A 321 13.40 32.33 7.15
N PRO A 322 12.85 33.54 7.42
CA PRO A 322 12.55 34.54 6.38
C PRO A 322 13.75 34.91 5.49
N ASP A 323 14.97 34.67 5.97
CA ASP A 323 16.22 35.05 5.33
C ASP A 323 16.67 34.10 4.20
N GLY A 324 15.99 32.95 4.02
CA GLY A 324 16.32 31.96 2.99
C GLY A 324 16.95 30.68 3.52
N VAL A 325 17.65 29.95 2.65
CA VAL A 325 18.27 28.65 2.96
C VAL A 325 19.75 28.62 2.65
N ASP A 326 20.52 27.97 3.51
CA ASP A 326 21.91 27.61 3.27
C ASP A 326 22.01 26.16 2.82
N LEU A 327 22.49 25.96 1.60
CA LEU A 327 22.78 24.64 1.05
C LEU A 327 24.25 24.31 1.40
N PRO A 328 24.52 23.23 2.13
CA PRO A 328 25.91 22.82 2.41
C PRO A 328 26.65 22.51 1.11
N ALA A 329 27.89 22.93 1.03
CA ALA A 329 28.74 22.64 -0.14
C ALA A 329 29.07 21.13 -0.17
N ILE A 330 28.77 20.49 -1.34
CA ILE A 330 28.83 19.04 -1.49
C ILE A 330 28.98 18.65 -2.96
N ARG A 331 29.66 17.53 -3.19
CA ARG A 331 29.61 16.79 -4.46
C ARG A 331 29.01 15.42 -4.24
N VAL A 332 28.03 15.05 -5.08
CA VAL A 332 27.38 13.74 -5.07
C VAL A 332 27.51 13.15 -6.47
N ALA A 333 27.97 11.91 -6.56
CA ALA A 333 27.91 11.13 -7.80
C ALA A 333 27.20 9.82 -7.49
N ASP A 334 26.09 9.56 -8.19
CA ASP A 334 25.14 8.54 -7.76
C ASP A 334 24.41 7.88 -8.93
N ALA A 335 24.00 6.63 -8.74
CA ALA A 335 23.19 5.83 -9.65
C ALA A 335 22.51 4.70 -8.87
N PRO A 336 21.35 4.21 -9.31
CA PRO A 336 20.63 3.15 -8.63
C PRO A 336 21.35 1.80 -8.72
N ARG A 337 21.19 0.99 -7.67
CA ARG A 337 21.62 -0.42 -7.65
C ARG A 337 20.78 -1.28 -8.60
N PHE A 338 19.46 -1.10 -8.59
CA PHE A 338 18.52 -1.83 -9.42
C PHE A 338 17.79 -0.88 -10.39
N ALA A 339 17.55 -1.38 -11.61
CA ALA A 339 16.77 -0.65 -12.61
C ALA A 339 15.28 -0.56 -12.24
N TYR A 340 14.74 -1.56 -11.54
CA TYR A 340 13.36 -1.64 -11.06
C TYR A 340 13.30 -1.43 -9.54
N ARG A 341 12.49 -0.46 -9.09
CA ARG A 341 12.26 -0.14 -7.68
C ARG A 341 10.80 0.23 -7.52
N GLY A 342 9.97 -0.79 -7.20
CA GLY A 342 8.52 -0.73 -7.30
C GLY A 342 7.78 -0.53 -6.00
N LEU A 343 6.56 -0.03 -6.17
CA LEU A 343 5.47 -0.10 -5.20
C LEU A 343 4.23 -0.61 -5.92
N LEU A 344 3.72 -1.78 -5.51
CA LEU A 344 2.36 -2.20 -5.86
C LEU A 344 1.37 -1.52 -4.91
N LEU A 345 0.35 -0.92 -5.49
CA LEU A 345 -0.77 -0.33 -4.77
C LEU A 345 -2.07 -0.98 -5.21
N ASP A 346 -2.71 -1.70 -4.30
CA ASP A 346 -4.01 -2.31 -4.52
C ASP A 346 -5.13 -1.28 -4.32
N VAL A 347 -5.90 -1.04 -5.38
CA VAL A 347 -7.11 -0.21 -5.36
C VAL A 347 -8.37 -1.04 -5.63
N ALA A 348 -8.22 -2.36 -5.82
CA ALA A 348 -9.31 -3.27 -6.15
C ALA A 348 -10.07 -3.75 -4.91
N ARG A 349 -9.36 -4.23 -3.86
CA ARG A 349 -9.99 -4.71 -2.62
C ARG A 349 -10.69 -3.58 -1.87
N ASN A 350 -10.00 -2.47 -1.65
CA ASN A 350 -10.61 -1.21 -1.24
C ASN A 350 -10.13 -0.09 -2.16
N PHE A 351 -11.07 0.78 -2.58
CA PHE A 351 -10.79 1.81 -3.56
C PHE A 351 -10.09 3.01 -2.93
N GLU A 352 -8.98 3.41 -3.53
CA GLU A 352 -8.27 4.62 -3.15
C GLU A 352 -8.44 5.70 -4.23
N PRO A 353 -8.93 6.90 -3.86
CA PRO A 353 -9.14 7.97 -4.83
C PRO A 353 -7.83 8.47 -5.44
N LYS A 354 -7.90 9.05 -6.64
CA LYS A 354 -6.75 9.62 -7.37
C LYS A 354 -5.81 10.43 -6.47
N ALA A 355 -6.34 11.26 -5.57
CA ALA A 355 -5.52 12.10 -4.70
C ALA A 355 -4.57 11.29 -3.81
N VAL A 356 -4.97 10.10 -3.35
CA VAL A 356 -4.13 9.18 -2.57
C VAL A 356 -3.04 8.58 -3.45
N VAL A 357 -3.39 8.14 -4.66
CA VAL A 357 -2.42 7.61 -5.63
C VAL A 357 -1.36 8.66 -5.99
N LEU A 358 -1.76 9.92 -6.19
CA LEU A 358 -0.80 11.00 -6.47
C LEU A 358 0.16 11.25 -5.30
N ARG A 359 -0.32 11.19 -4.04
CA ARG A 359 0.57 11.28 -2.86
C ARG A 359 1.55 10.12 -2.75
N ALA A 360 1.09 8.90 -3.08
CA ALA A 360 1.99 7.74 -3.15
C ALA A 360 3.10 7.95 -4.21
N ILE A 361 2.75 8.44 -5.40
CA ILE A 361 3.72 8.79 -6.45
C ILE A 361 4.71 9.85 -5.96
N ASP A 362 4.26 10.86 -5.20
CA ASP A 362 5.15 11.86 -4.61
C ASP A 362 6.14 11.24 -3.61
N ALA A 363 5.67 10.35 -2.73
CA ALA A 363 6.54 9.63 -1.80
C ALA A 363 7.58 8.79 -2.54
N MET A 364 7.17 8.10 -3.61
CA MET A 364 8.05 7.31 -4.47
C MET A 364 9.11 8.18 -5.15
N ALA A 365 8.72 9.26 -5.80
CA ALA A 365 9.63 10.14 -6.53
C ALA A 365 10.67 10.79 -5.61
N ARG A 366 10.24 11.26 -4.43
CA ARG A 366 11.12 11.86 -3.41
C ARG A 366 12.16 10.89 -2.87
N SER A 367 11.83 9.60 -2.80
CA SER A 367 12.73 8.52 -2.37
C SER A 367 13.35 7.72 -3.52
N LYS A 368 13.29 8.22 -4.76
CA LYS A 368 13.90 7.66 -5.96
C LYS A 368 13.37 6.27 -6.38
N LEU A 369 12.16 5.88 -5.95
CA LEU A 369 11.43 4.77 -6.53
C LEU A 369 10.92 5.15 -7.93
N ASN A 370 10.77 4.17 -8.84
CA ASN A 370 10.52 4.48 -10.25
C ASN A 370 9.41 3.68 -10.93
N VAL A 371 8.76 2.75 -10.25
CA VAL A 371 7.64 1.97 -10.80
C VAL A 371 6.47 1.93 -9.83
N LEU A 372 5.31 2.42 -10.25
CA LEU A 372 4.03 2.19 -9.60
C LEU A 372 3.34 1.03 -10.29
N HIS A 373 3.24 -0.11 -9.63
CA HIS A 373 2.44 -1.24 -10.03
C HIS A 373 1.02 -1.03 -9.49
N LEU A 374 0.06 -0.79 -10.38
CA LEU A 374 -1.30 -0.41 -10.00
C LEU A 374 -2.26 -1.58 -10.21
N HIS A 375 -2.68 -2.21 -9.11
CA HIS A 375 -3.56 -3.36 -9.08
C HIS A 375 -5.02 -2.90 -9.24
N LEU A 376 -5.53 -2.97 -10.49
CA LEU A 376 -6.77 -2.31 -10.92
C LEU A 376 -8.01 -3.21 -10.86
N ALA A 377 -7.84 -4.52 -10.76
CA ALA A 377 -8.95 -5.48 -10.82
C ALA A 377 -8.63 -6.72 -9.99
N ASP A 378 -9.63 -7.16 -9.20
CA ASP A 378 -9.60 -8.38 -8.41
C ASP A 378 -11.05 -8.87 -8.15
N ASP A 379 -11.23 -9.83 -7.27
CA ASP A 379 -12.53 -10.43 -6.93
C ASP A 379 -13.57 -9.41 -6.41
N GLU A 380 -13.11 -8.40 -5.67
CA GLU A 380 -13.95 -7.44 -4.98
C GLU A 380 -14.09 -6.09 -5.68
N GLY A 381 -13.39 -5.90 -6.81
CA GLY A 381 -13.49 -4.63 -7.51
C GLY A 381 -12.79 -4.57 -8.85
N TRP A 382 -13.40 -3.85 -9.78
CA TRP A 382 -12.82 -3.44 -11.06
C TRP A 382 -12.76 -1.92 -11.14
N ARG A 383 -11.58 -1.31 -11.30
CA ARG A 383 -11.41 0.12 -11.04
C ARG A 383 -11.14 0.99 -12.27
N LEU A 384 -11.21 0.44 -13.48
CA LEU A 384 -10.96 1.17 -14.72
C LEU A 384 -12.11 0.99 -15.73
N PRO A 385 -12.74 2.06 -16.25
CA PRO A 385 -13.75 1.96 -17.29
C PRO A 385 -13.14 1.42 -18.59
N ILE A 386 -13.85 0.50 -19.23
CA ILE A 386 -13.50 -0.04 -20.54
C ILE A 386 -14.63 0.29 -21.51
N ASP A 387 -14.32 1.02 -22.59
CA ASP A 387 -15.31 1.40 -23.59
C ASP A 387 -15.99 0.19 -24.19
N GLY A 388 -17.31 0.24 -24.27
CA GLY A 388 -18.15 -0.86 -24.71
C GLY A 388 -18.47 -1.92 -23.64
N LEU A 389 -17.87 -1.84 -22.44
CA LEU A 389 -18.08 -2.75 -21.30
C LEU A 389 -18.44 -1.98 -20.00
N PRO A 390 -19.54 -1.21 -20.00
CA PRO A 390 -19.88 -0.38 -18.84
C PRO A 390 -20.17 -1.18 -17.58
N GLU A 391 -20.54 -2.46 -17.70
CA GLU A 391 -20.85 -3.33 -16.57
C GLU A 391 -19.62 -3.54 -15.66
N LEU A 392 -18.42 -3.40 -16.17
CA LEU A 392 -17.20 -3.47 -15.36
C LEU A 392 -17.17 -2.42 -14.24
N THR A 393 -17.75 -1.24 -14.48
CA THR A 393 -17.82 -0.18 -13.47
C THR A 393 -19.21 -0.02 -12.85
N THR A 394 -20.29 -0.35 -13.56
CA THR A 394 -21.66 -0.26 -13.00
C THR A 394 -22.03 -1.45 -12.12
N VAL A 395 -21.38 -2.59 -12.31
CA VAL A 395 -21.53 -3.82 -11.51
C VAL A 395 -20.24 -4.11 -10.75
N GLY A 396 -19.12 -4.28 -11.48
CA GLY A 396 -17.85 -4.73 -10.92
C GLY A 396 -17.13 -3.74 -10.02
N ALA A 397 -17.48 -2.43 -10.05
CA ALA A 397 -16.88 -1.42 -9.17
C ALA A 397 -17.81 -0.99 -8.02
N ARG A 398 -18.88 -1.71 -7.77
CA ARG A 398 -19.87 -1.32 -6.74
C ARG A 398 -20.18 -2.49 -5.82
N ARG A 399 -20.17 -2.24 -4.53
CA ARG A 399 -20.48 -3.22 -3.48
C ARG A 399 -21.66 -2.75 -2.64
N GLY A 400 -22.53 -3.71 -2.28
CA GLY A 400 -23.66 -3.46 -1.40
C GLY A 400 -24.40 -4.74 -1.06
N HIS A 401 -25.46 -4.65 -0.27
CA HIS A 401 -26.21 -5.85 0.10
C HIS A 401 -26.93 -6.47 -1.10
N THR A 402 -26.47 -7.63 -1.56
CA THR A 402 -27.07 -8.45 -2.61
C THR A 402 -26.80 -9.93 -2.37
N LEU A 403 -27.74 -10.79 -2.74
CA LEU A 403 -27.60 -12.25 -2.61
C LEU A 403 -27.30 -12.93 -3.95
N ASP A 404 -27.40 -12.21 -5.07
CA ASP A 404 -27.28 -12.77 -6.42
C ASP A 404 -26.19 -12.13 -7.29
N SER A 405 -25.56 -11.07 -6.82
CA SER A 405 -24.54 -10.29 -7.56
C SER A 405 -24.99 -9.83 -8.95
N ALA A 406 -26.31 -9.67 -9.18
CA ALA A 406 -26.83 -9.39 -10.52
C ALA A 406 -26.60 -7.94 -10.97
N GLN A 407 -26.57 -6.99 -10.04
CA GLN A 407 -26.47 -5.55 -10.33
C GLN A 407 -25.23 -4.90 -9.70
N PHE A 408 -24.64 -5.52 -8.69
CA PHE A 408 -23.44 -5.10 -7.99
C PHE A 408 -22.89 -6.27 -7.16
N LEU A 409 -21.67 -6.12 -6.69
CA LEU A 409 -20.99 -7.13 -5.87
C LEU A 409 -21.50 -7.11 -4.42
N PRO A 410 -21.43 -8.22 -3.69
CA PRO A 410 -21.75 -8.26 -2.26
C PRO A 410 -20.72 -7.46 -1.44
N PRO A 411 -21.03 -7.14 -0.17
CA PRO A 411 -20.08 -6.50 0.72
C PRO A 411 -18.83 -7.34 0.95
N ALA A 412 -17.67 -6.69 0.89
CA ALA A 412 -16.38 -7.29 1.24
C ALA A 412 -15.60 -6.33 2.15
N TYR A 413 -14.74 -6.88 3.00
CA TYR A 413 -13.82 -6.15 3.88
C TYR A 413 -14.48 -5.03 4.70
N GLY A 414 -15.78 -5.21 5.04
CA GLY A 414 -16.53 -4.30 5.87
C GLY A 414 -17.12 -3.07 5.17
N SER A 415 -17.23 -3.07 3.85
CA SER A 415 -17.90 -2.00 3.10
C SER A 415 -19.38 -1.81 3.46
N GLY A 416 -19.99 -2.76 4.18
CA GLY A 416 -21.37 -2.62 4.63
C GLY A 416 -22.40 -2.76 3.50
N PRO A 417 -23.67 -2.42 3.77
CA PRO A 417 -24.77 -2.68 2.84
C PRO A 417 -24.98 -1.58 1.78
N ALA A 418 -24.42 -0.39 1.96
CA ALA A 418 -24.67 0.79 1.12
C ALA A 418 -23.80 0.79 -0.14
N LEU A 419 -24.37 1.21 -1.28
CA LEU A 419 -23.65 1.27 -2.55
C LEU A 419 -22.76 2.50 -2.71
N ASP A 420 -22.86 3.45 -1.82
CA ASP A 420 -22.12 4.72 -1.79
C ASP A 420 -20.98 4.72 -0.75
N ASP A 421 -20.63 3.56 -0.20
CA ASP A 421 -19.44 3.42 0.62
C ASP A 421 -18.19 3.76 -0.21
N ALA A 422 -17.41 4.73 0.26
CA ALA A 422 -16.31 5.33 -0.51
C ALA A 422 -15.12 4.38 -0.71
N HIS A 423 -15.01 3.31 0.09
CA HIS A 423 -13.93 2.34 -0.01
C HIS A 423 -14.37 1.06 -0.72
N GLY A 424 -15.62 0.64 -0.51
CA GLY A 424 -16.20 -0.52 -1.18
C GLY A 424 -16.51 -0.27 -2.65
N SER A 425 -16.97 0.93 -2.97
CA SER A 425 -17.43 1.32 -4.30
C SER A 425 -16.62 2.47 -4.84
N GLY A 426 -16.22 2.41 -6.11
CA GLY A 426 -15.46 3.45 -6.77
C GLY A 426 -14.66 2.95 -7.96
N HIS A 427 -14.28 3.86 -8.84
CA HIS A 427 -13.39 3.61 -9.96
C HIS A 427 -12.79 4.94 -10.44
N PHE A 428 -11.66 4.88 -11.13
CA PHE A 428 -11.11 6.03 -11.82
C PHE A 428 -11.94 6.34 -13.07
N SER A 429 -12.16 7.60 -13.37
CA SER A 429 -12.57 7.98 -14.73
C SER A 429 -11.39 7.83 -15.70
N HIS A 430 -11.64 7.82 -17.02
CA HIS A 430 -10.55 7.90 -18.01
C HIS A 430 -9.65 9.12 -17.78
N ALA A 431 -10.26 10.27 -17.43
CA ALA A 431 -9.51 11.48 -17.12
C ALA A 431 -8.64 11.34 -15.87
N ASP A 432 -9.11 10.62 -14.84
CA ASP A 432 -8.33 10.36 -13.63
C ASP A 432 -7.13 9.45 -13.92
N TYR A 433 -7.35 8.37 -14.66
CA TYR A 433 -6.26 7.46 -15.03
C TYR A 433 -5.21 8.17 -15.91
N ILE A 434 -5.63 8.92 -16.93
CA ILE A 434 -4.73 9.74 -17.75
C ILE A 434 -3.95 10.76 -16.90
N ALA A 435 -4.61 11.39 -15.92
CA ALA A 435 -3.94 12.31 -15.00
C ALA A 435 -2.90 11.60 -14.13
N ILE A 436 -3.18 10.39 -13.62
CA ILE A 436 -2.22 9.55 -12.88
C ILE A 436 -1.01 9.25 -13.76
N LEU A 437 -1.22 8.78 -15.00
CA LEU A 437 -0.13 8.47 -15.93
C LEU A 437 0.78 9.68 -16.21
N ARG A 438 0.19 10.84 -16.47
CA ARG A 438 0.94 12.08 -16.75
C ARG A 438 1.71 12.57 -15.52
N TYR A 439 1.09 12.48 -14.35
CA TYR A 439 1.69 12.89 -13.08
C TYR A 439 2.90 12.04 -12.72
N ALA A 440 2.75 10.72 -12.88
CA ALA A 440 3.82 9.75 -12.67
C ALA A 440 4.98 9.97 -13.68
N ALA A 441 4.67 10.12 -14.96
CA ALA A 441 5.66 10.36 -16.01
C ALA A 441 6.46 11.64 -15.79
N ALA A 442 5.82 12.73 -15.33
CA ALA A 442 6.49 13.99 -14.98
C ALA A 442 7.47 13.86 -13.79
N ARG A 443 7.40 12.74 -13.04
CA ARG A 443 8.28 12.37 -11.92
C ARG A 443 9.18 11.18 -12.22
N HIS A 444 9.21 10.74 -13.48
CA HIS A 444 9.93 9.55 -13.92
C HIS A 444 9.57 8.31 -13.11
N VAL A 445 8.28 8.14 -12.86
CA VAL A 445 7.66 6.92 -12.32
C VAL A 445 6.85 6.27 -13.44
N GLU A 446 7.18 5.03 -13.79
CA GLU A 446 6.42 4.23 -14.73
C GLU A 446 5.19 3.66 -14.02
N VAL A 447 4.03 3.64 -14.68
CA VAL A 447 2.83 2.97 -14.17
C VAL A 447 2.64 1.67 -14.95
N ILE A 448 2.71 0.55 -14.23
CA ILE A 448 2.40 -0.79 -14.75
C ILE A 448 0.98 -1.13 -14.28
N PRO A 449 -0.01 -1.18 -15.18
CA PRO A 449 -1.34 -1.66 -14.81
C PRO A 449 -1.34 -3.17 -14.61
N GLU A 450 -2.06 -3.63 -13.59
CA GLU A 450 -2.36 -5.04 -13.37
C GLU A 450 -3.84 -5.30 -13.55
N ILE A 451 -4.14 -6.35 -14.33
CA ILE A 451 -5.48 -6.88 -14.57
C ILE A 451 -5.42 -8.38 -14.32
N GLU A 452 -6.03 -8.81 -13.26
CA GLU A 452 -6.03 -10.19 -12.83
C GLU A 452 -6.73 -11.13 -13.80
N MET A 453 -6.05 -12.23 -14.11
CA MET A 453 -6.56 -13.34 -14.94
C MET A 453 -5.68 -14.59 -14.79
N PRO A 454 -6.23 -15.81 -14.85
CA PRO A 454 -7.65 -16.12 -14.90
C PRO A 454 -8.32 -16.18 -13.53
N GLY A 455 -7.53 -16.27 -12.44
CA GLY A 455 -7.96 -16.17 -11.04
C GLY A 455 -8.23 -14.71 -10.66
N HIS A 456 -8.65 -14.47 -9.41
CA HIS A 456 -8.88 -13.12 -8.86
C HIS A 456 -9.77 -12.24 -9.76
N ALA A 457 -10.68 -12.86 -10.52
CA ALA A 457 -11.38 -12.19 -11.61
C ALA A 457 -12.90 -12.04 -11.36
N ARG A 458 -13.38 -12.25 -10.13
CA ARG A 458 -14.81 -12.28 -9.84
C ARG A 458 -15.54 -11.01 -10.25
N ALA A 459 -14.96 -9.82 -10.01
CA ALA A 459 -15.61 -8.57 -10.42
C ALA A 459 -15.86 -8.52 -11.93
N ALA A 460 -14.89 -8.95 -12.73
CA ALA A 460 -15.05 -9.06 -14.19
C ALA A 460 -16.05 -10.14 -14.58
N VAL A 461 -15.98 -11.33 -13.96
CA VAL A 461 -16.91 -12.45 -14.21
C VAL A 461 -18.35 -12.01 -13.94
N MET A 462 -18.64 -11.42 -12.78
CA MET A 462 -19.99 -10.96 -12.43
C MET A 462 -20.49 -9.84 -13.35
N ALA A 463 -19.64 -8.91 -13.74
CA ALA A 463 -19.96 -7.85 -14.67
C ALA A 463 -20.33 -8.42 -16.06
N MET A 464 -19.57 -9.37 -16.58
CA MET A 464 -19.83 -9.98 -17.87
C MET A 464 -21.02 -10.96 -17.84
N GLU A 465 -21.30 -11.59 -16.70
CA GLU A 465 -22.54 -12.37 -16.51
C GLU A 465 -23.77 -11.47 -16.45
N ALA A 466 -23.68 -10.28 -15.83
CA ALA A 466 -24.78 -9.30 -15.89
C ALA A 466 -25.08 -8.88 -17.34
N ARG A 467 -24.03 -8.63 -18.13
CA ARG A 467 -24.15 -8.34 -19.57
C ARG A 467 -24.76 -9.51 -20.34
N ALA A 468 -24.32 -10.73 -20.10
CA ALA A 468 -24.85 -11.93 -20.75
C ALA A 468 -26.33 -12.16 -20.44
N ARG A 469 -26.77 -11.92 -19.20
CA ARG A 469 -28.20 -11.94 -18.79
C ARG A 469 -29.02 -10.86 -19.52
N ALA A 470 -28.42 -9.74 -19.88
CA ALA A 470 -29.03 -8.69 -20.69
C ALA A 470 -29.05 -9.02 -22.20
N GLY A 471 -28.54 -10.20 -22.63
CA GLY A 471 -28.61 -10.69 -23.99
C GLY A 471 -27.30 -10.60 -24.80
N ASP A 472 -26.20 -10.12 -24.22
CA ASP A 472 -24.91 -10.04 -24.90
C ASP A 472 -23.84 -10.91 -24.24
N ALA A 473 -23.66 -12.13 -24.73
CA ALA A 473 -22.69 -13.09 -24.22
C ALA A 473 -21.30 -13.04 -24.91
N ARG A 474 -21.04 -12.06 -25.78
CA ARG A 474 -19.80 -11.96 -26.57
C ARG A 474 -18.54 -11.84 -25.71
N TYR A 475 -18.68 -11.42 -24.45
CA TYR A 475 -17.59 -11.22 -23.50
C TYR A 475 -17.75 -12.07 -22.23
N ARG A 476 -18.59 -13.13 -22.29
CA ARG A 476 -18.81 -14.02 -21.16
C ARG A 476 -17.51 -14.70 -20.74
N LEU A 477 -17.25 -14.75 -19.42
CA LEU A 477 -16.01 -15.26 -18.86
C LEU A 477 -16.16 -16.61 -18.15
N ALA A 478 -17.37 -16.98 -17.77
CA ALA A 478 -17.65 -18.27 -17.13
C ALA A 478 -18.47 -19.19 -18.06
N ASP A 479 -18.12 -20.48 -18.11
CA ASP A 479 -18.89 -21.50 -18.79
C ASP A 479 -20.15 -21.83 -17.95
N PRO A 480 -21.35 -21.55 -18.41
CA PRO A 480 -22.59 -21.80 -17.64
C PRO A 480 -22.87 -23.28 -17.36
N GLN A 481 -22.16 -24.19 -18.04
CA GLN A 481 -22.25 -25.63 -17.82
C GLN A 481 -21.10 -26.18 -16.96
N ASP A 482 -20.19 -25.30 -16.46
CA ASP A 482 -19.10 -25.73 -15.59
C ASP A 482 -19.62 -26.05 -14.18
N THR A 483 -19.44 -27.32 -13.78
CA THR A 483 -19.77 -27.80 -12.44
C THR A 483 -18.55 -28.06 -11.57
N SER A 484 -17.42 -27.47 -11.94
CA SER A 484 -16.17 -27.57 -11.17
C SER A 484 -16.36 -27.09 -9.74
N GLN A 485 -15.76 -27.83 -8.82
CA GLN A 485 -15.80 -27.48 -7.40
C GLN A 485 -14.41 -26.99 -6.98
N TYR A 486 -14.31 -25.74 -6.57
CA TYR A 486 -13.08 -25.15 -6.08
C TYR A 486 -13.37 -24.06 -5.05
N ARG A 487 -12.33 -23.65 -4.35
CA ARG A 487 -12.37 -22.53 -3.43
C ARG A 487 -11.04 -21.78 -3.56
N SER A 488 -11.09 -20.47 -3.83
CA SER A 488 -9.89 -19.62 -3.91
C SER A 488 -9.31 -19.30 -2.53
N ALA A 489 -8.14 -18.71 -2.49
CA ALA A 489 -7.51 -18.22 -1.26
C ALA A 489 -8.44 -17.27 -0.49
N GLN A 490 -9.17 -16.38 -1.21
CA GLN A 490 -10.16 -15.45 -0.65
C GLN A 490 -11.56 -16.08 -0.44
N GLN A 491 -11.66 -17.42 -0.54
CA GLN A 491 -12.86 -18.22 -0.29
C GLN A 491 -13.99 -18.08 -1.34
N TYR A 492 -13.70 -17.60 -2.54
CA TYR A 492 -14.62 -17.57 -3.66
C TYR A 492 -14.69 -18.91 -4.40
N THR A 493 -15.80 -19.18 -5.06
CA THR A 493 -16.06 -20.38 -5.85
C THR A 493 -16.50 -20.05 -7.28
N ASP A 494 -16.47 -18.77 -7.67
CA ASP A 494 -17.01 -18.22 -8.90
C ASP A 494 -16.13 -17.11 -9.50
N ASN A 495 -14.81 -17.13 -9.22
CA ASN A 495 -13.87 -16.05 -9.51
C ASN A 495 -12.85 -16.35 -10.62
N VAL A 496 -13.07 -17.38 -11.44
CA VAL A 496 -12.09 -17.83 -12.43
C VAL A 496 -12.62 -17.69 -13.85
N MET A 497 -11.85 -17.03 -14.73
CA MET A 497 -12.15 -16.97 -16.16
C MET A 497 -11.94 -18.33 -16.83
N ASN A 498 -12.78 -18.68 -17.82
CA ASN A 498 -12.73 -19.97 -18.51
C ASN A 498 -11.92 -19.88 -19.82
N PRO A 499 -10.78 -20.58 -19.94
CA PRO A 499 -9.92 -20.55 -21.12
C PRO A 499 -10.50 -21.30 -22.33
N GLY A 500 -11.57 -22.09 -22.15
CA GLY A 500 -12.25 -22.78 -23.23
C GLY A 500 -13.19 -21.90 -24.06
N LEU A 501 -13.47 -20.68 -23.61
CA LEU A 501 -14.36 -19.73 -24.24
C LEU A 501 -13.59 -18.71 -25.09
N GLU A 502 -13.95 -18.57 -26.37
CA GLU A 502 -13.37 -17.51 -27.21
C GLU A 502 -13.76 -16.09 -26.74
N SER A 503 -14.90 -15.96 -26.07
CA SER A 503 -15.36 -14.72 -25.43
C SER A 503 -14.40 -14.21 -24.35
N THR A 504 -13.68 -15.09 -23.67
CA THR A 504 -12.62 -14.72 -22.71
C THR A 504 -11.50 -13.94 -23.40
N TYR A 505 -11.02 -14.42 -24.54
CA TYR A 505 -9.96 -13.72 -25.30
C TYR A 505 -10.47 -12.47 -25.99
N ALA A 506 -11.75 -12.43 -26.38
CA ALA A 506 -12.38 -11.21 -26.89
C ALA A 506 -12.44 -10.12 -25.81
N PHE A 507 -12.79 -10.50 -24.58
CA PHE A 507 -12.77 -9.62 -23.40
C PHE A 507 -11.36 -9.09 -23.13
N ILE A 508 -10.37 -9.97 -23.00
CA ILE A 508 -8.98 -9.59 -22.73
C ILE A 508 -8.45 -8.64 -23.83
N GLY A 509 -8.74 -8.97 -25.12
CA GLY A 509 -8.36 -8.10 -26.23
C GLY A 509 -8.97 -6.70 -26.17
N GLN A 510 -10.24 -6.57 -25.74
CA GLN A 510 -10.91 -5.29 -25.57
C GLN A 510 -10.26 -4.49 -24.41
N VAL A 511 -9.97 -5.14 -23.29
CA VAL A 511 -9.32 -4.52 -22.13
C VAL A 511 -7.93 -4.00 -22.50
N VAL A 512 -7.08 -4.83 -23.11
CA VAL A 512 -5.73 -4.43 -23.54
C VAL A 512 -5.79 -3.27 -24.53
N THR A 513 -6.71 -3.32 -25.52
CA THR A 513 -6.91 -2.25 -26.49
C THR A 513 -7.25 -0.91 -25.82
N GLN A 514 -8.14 -0.93 -24.83
CA GLN A 514 -8.56 0.27 -24.11
C GLN A 514 -7.45 0.82 -23.23
N VAL A 515 -6.76 -0.04 -22.45
CA VAL A 515 -5.62 0.38 -21.61
C VAL A 515 -4.54 1.03 -22.49
N ALA A 516 -4.18 0.40 -23.62
CA ALA A 516 -3.22 0.97 -24.57
C ALA A 516 -3.70 2.32 -25.16
N ALA A 517 -5.01 2.48 -25.40
CA ALA A 517 -5.59 3.75 -25.87
C ALA A 517 -5.48 4.86 -24.82
N LEU A 518 -5.71 4.55 -23.53
CA LEU A 518 -5.58 5.51 -22.44
C LEU A 518 -4.13 5.96 -22.25
N HIS A 519 -3.17 5.04 -22.34
CA HIS A 519 -1.75 5.36 -22.32
C HIS A 519 -1.35 6.27 -23.49
N ARG A 520 -1.82 5.97 -24.72
CA ARG A 520 -1.59 6.86 -25.87
C ARG A 520 -2.21 8.24 -25.66
N ALA A 521 -3.42 8.32 -25.10
CA ALA A 521 -4.06 9.61 -24.79
C ALA A 521 -3.32 10.41 -23.71
N ALA A 522 -2.65 9.71 -22.80
CA ALA A 522 -1.76 10.33 -21.83
C ALA A 522 -0.44 10.84 -22.43
N GLY A 523 -0.03 10.34 -23.60
CA GLY A 523 1.29 10.54 -24.17
C GLY A 523 2.38 9.71 -23.47
N VAL A 524 1.99 8.66 -22.75
CA VAL A 524 2.87 7.76 -21.99
C VAL A 524 2.74 6.35 -22.57
N PRO A 525 3.81 5.70 -23.04
CA PRO A 525 3.69 4.37 -23.63
C PRO A 525 3.31 3.31 -22.60
N LEU A 526 2.39 2.41 -22.95
CA LEU A 526 2.20 1.16 -22.24
C LEU A 526 3.31 0.19 -22.64
N ARG A 527 4.25 -0.06 -21.74
CA ARG A 527 5.38 -0.96 -22.01
C ARG A 527 5.12 -2.37 -21.52
N THR A 528 4.47 -2.49 -20.36
CA THR A 528 4.23 -3.75 -19.66
C THR A 528 2.80 -3.79 -19.17
N LEU A 529 2.14 -4.95 -19.28
CA LEU A 529 0.92 -5.28 -18.57
C LEU A 529 1.19 -6.46 -17.64
N HIS A 530 0.90 -6.30 -16.38
CA HIS A 530 0.88 -7.39 -15.42
C HIS A 530 -0.48 -8.08 -15.48
N VAL A 531 -0.48 -9.41 -15.59
CA VAL A 531 -1.69 -10.22 -15.82
C VAL A 531 -2.10 -11.04 -14.60
N GLY A 532 -1.55 -10.71 -13.42
CA GLY A 532 -1.71 -11.49 -12.21
C GLY A 532 -1.03 -12.85 -12.35
N ALA A 533 -1.81 -13.89 -12.60
CA ALA A 533 -1.38 -15.26 -12.80
C ALA A 533 -1.14 -16.06 -11.52
N ASP A 534 -1.55 -15.55 -10.38
CA ASP A 534 -1.41 -16.19 -9.08
C ASP A 534 -2.66 -16.97 -8.66
N GLU A 535 -2.46 -17.83 -7.70
CA GLU A 535 -3.48 -18.52 -6.88
C GLU A 535 -4.64 -19.19 -7.64
N LEU A 536 -4.40 -19.70 -8.87
CA LEU A 536 -5.46 -20.44 -9.57
C LEU A 536 -5.93 -21.62 -8.71
N PRO A 537 -7.21 -21.63 -8.24
CA PRO A 537 -7.68 -22.60 -7.27
C PRO A 537 -7.60 -24.05 -7.79
N ARG A 538 -7.20 -24.97 -6.91
CA ARG A 538 -7.29 -26.40 -7.24
C ARG A 538 -8.75 -26.76 -7.52
N GLY A 539 -9.00 -27.50 -8.59
CA GLY A 539 -10.35 -27.87 -8.99
C GLY A 539 -10.98 -26.98 -10.06
N ALA A 540 -10.47 -25.76 -10.28
CA ALA A 540 -10.91 -24.91 -11.38
C ALA A 540 -10.82 -25.64 -12.73
N TRP A 541 -11.87 -25.49 -13.58
CA TRP A 541 -12.02 -26.03 -14.93
C TRP A 541 -12.19 -27.56 -15.06
N GLN A 542 -12.07 -28.34 -13.96
CA GLN A 542 -12.06 -29.80 -14.03
C GLN A 542 -13.35 -30.39 -14.62
N ALA A 543 -14.48 -29.77 -14.37
CA ALA A 543 -15.79 -30.22 -14.87
C ALA A 543 -16.37 -29.33 -15.98
N SER A 544 -15.60 -28.37 -16.51
CA SER A 544 -16.03 -27.51 -17.61
C SER A 544 -16.12 -28.24 -18.95
N PRO A 545 -17.27 -28.30 -19.59
CA PRO A 545 -17.42 -28.80 -20.96
C PRO A 545 -16.59 -28.00 -21.98
N ALA A 546 -16.56 -26.67 -21.84
CA ALA A 546 -15.77 -25.78 -22.72
C ALA A 546 -14.26 -26.09 -22.66
N VAL A 547 -13.71 -26.29 -21.46
CA VAL A 547 -12.30 -26.65 -21.31
C VAL A 547 -12.00 -28.06 -21.83
N ARG A 548 -12.89 -29.03 -21.61
CA ARG A 548 -12.74 -30.37 -22.21
C ARG A 548 -12.74 -30.32 -23.75
N ALA A 549 -13.61 -29.51 -24.35
CA ALA A 549 -13.65 -29.31 -25.80
C ALA A 549 -12.37 -28.64 -26.32
N LEU A 550 -11.86 -27.62 -25.58
CA LEU A 550 -10.56 -27.00 -25.86
C LEU A 550 -9.44 -28.04 -25.84
N MET A 551 -9.35 -28.84 -24.77
CA MET A 551 -8.30 -29.86 -24.62
C MET A 551 -8.30 -30.87 -25.76
N GLN A 552 -9.49 -31.29 -26.23
CA GLN A 552 -9.63 -32.19 -27.37
C GLN A 552 -9.19 -31.53 -28.69
N ARG A 553 -9.65 -30.32 -28.96
CA ARG A 553 -9.36 -29.56 -30.17
C ARG A 553 -7.86 -29.26 -30.32
N GLU A 554 -7.22 -28.78 -29.23
CA GLU A 554 -5.83 -28.38 -29.22
C GLU A 554 -4.87 -29.51 -28.77
N ARG A 555 -5.42 -30.71 -28.48
CA ARG A 555 -4.65 -31.89 -28.01
C ARG A 555 -3.86 -31.63 -26.70
N LEU A 556 -4.41 -30.80 -25.82
CA LEU A 556 -3.84 -30.51 -24.51
C LEU A 556 -4.09 -31.70 -23.57
N ARG A 557 -3.07 -32.14 -22.84
CA ARG A 557 -3.12 -33.38 -22.04
C ARG A 557 -3.17 -33.15 -20.54
N SER A 558 -2.93 -31.92 -20.09
CA SER A 558 -2.88 -31.57 -18.67
C SER A 558 -3.49 -30.18 -18.42
N ARG A 559 -3.72 -29.86 -17.16
CA ARG A 559 -4.09 -28.52 -16.72
C ARG A 559 -2.99 -27.51 -17.01
N ASP A 560 -1.73 -27.90 -16.83
CA ASP A 560 -0.58 -27.05 -17.13
C ASP A 560 -0.53 -26.71 -18.64
N ALA A 561 -0.86 -27.66 -19.53
CA ALA A 561 -0.95 -27.38 -20.96
C ALA A 561 -2.11 -26.39 -21.28
N VAL A 562 -3.22 -26.42 -20.51
CA VAL A 562 -4.31 -25.41 -20.63
C VAL A 562 -3.82 -24.05 -20.15
N TRP A 563 -3.06 -23.99 -19.06
CA TRP A 563 -2.41 -22.79 -18.56
C TRP A 563 -1.46 -22.16 -19.58
N GLU A 564 -0.57 -22.97 -20.14
CA GLU A 564 0.36 -22.54 -21.20
C GLU A 564 -0.36 -22.03 -22.45
N TYR A 565 -1.45 -22.71 -22.86
CA TYR A 565 -2.29 -22.28 -23.97
C TYR A 565 -2.94 -20.91 -23.67
N PHE A 566 -3.50 -20.73 -22.46
CA PHE A 566 -4.16 -19.51 -22.06
C PHE A 566 -3.20 -18.31 -22.13
N TYR A 567 -2.04 -18.41 -21.50
CA TYR A 567 -1.07 -17.32 -21.50
C TYR A 567 -0.35 -17.16 -22.84
N GLY A 568 -0.22 -18.22 -23.63
CA GLY A 568 0.21 -18.12 -25.02
C GLY A 568 -0.72 -17.25 -25.86
N ARG A 569 -2.04 -17.36 -25.64
CA ARG A 569 -3.06 -16.52 -26.30
C ARG A 569 -2.99 -15.08 -25.82
N ILE A 570 -2.77 -14.85 -24.52
CA ILE A 570 -2.63 -13.52 -23.92
C ILE A 570 -1.35 -12.85 -24.45
N ALA A 571 -0.21 -13.53 -24.44
CA ALA A 571 1.04 -13.02 -25.01
C ALA A 571 0.85 -12.56 -26.47
N ALA A 572 0.16 -13.37 -27.30
CA ALA A 572 -0.15 -12.98 -28.66
C ALA A 572 -1.10 -11.75 -28.78
N ILE A 573 -1.95 -11.52 -27.78
CA ILE A 573 -2.76 -10.28 -27.70
C ILE A 573 -1.85 -9.09 -27.37
N LEU A 574 -0.97 -9.21 -26.37
CA LEU A 574 -0.04 -8.16 -25.95
C LEU A 574 0.97 -7.81 -27.05
N ASP A 575 1.51 -8.81 -27.75
CA ASP A 575 2.46 -8.64 -28.87
C ASP A 575 1.89 -7.73 -29.98
N ARG A 576 0.59 -7.84 -30.28
CA ARG A 576 -0.06 -6.97 -31.28
C ARG A 576 -0.09 -5.50 -30.87
N HIS A 577 0.07 -5.21 -29.59
CA HIS A 577 0.15 -3.86 -29.03
C HIS A 577 1.58 -3.44 -28.70
N GLY A 578 2.57 -4.32 -28.86
CA GLY A 578 3.96 -4.07 -28.48
C GLY A 578 4.15 -3.97 -26.97
N VAL A 579 3.33 -4.69 -26.19
CA VAL A 579 3.31 -4.68 -24.72
C VAL A 579 3.95 -5.95 -24.19
N ALA A 580 4.89 -5.81 -23.26
CA ALA A 580 5.54 -6.93 -22.60
C ALA A 580 4.61 -7.61 -21.60
N LEU A 581 4.73 -8.92 -21.48
CA LEU A 581 4.02 -9.74 -20.52
C LEU A 581 4.74 -9.74 -19.17
N ALA A 582 4.03 -9.47 -18.09
CA ALA A 582 4.49 -9.70 -16.72
C ALA A 582 3.40 -10.41 -15.90
N GLY A 583 3.80 -11.08 -14.84
CA GLY A 583 2.88 -11.75 -13.92
C GLY A 583 3.61 -12.24 -12.68
N TRP A 584 2.84 -12.72 -11.70
CA TRP A 584 3.40 -13.37 -10.54
C TRP A 584 4.16 -14.64 -10.95
N GLU A 585 4.95 -15.19 -10.05
CA GLU A 585 5.86 -16.32 -10.36
C GLU A 585 5.18 -17.54 -10.96
N GLU A 586 3.89 -17.77 -10.66
CA GLU A 586 3.13 -18.91 -11.20
C GLU A 586 2.99 -18.84 -12.74
N LEU A 587 3.11 -17.66 -13.35
CA LEU A 587 3.17 -17.52 -14.80
C LEU A 587 4.33 -18.37 -15.40
N GLY A 588 5.50 -18.33 -14.75
CA GLY A 588 6.71 -19.03 -15.18
C GLY A 588 7.09 -20.25 -14.34
N ALA A 589 6.21 -20.69 -13.43
CA ALA A 589 6.44 -21.86 -12.61
C ALA A 589 5.40 -22.95 -12.88
N GLN A 590 5.77 -24.18 -12.64
CA GLN A 590 4.87 -25.35 -12.65
C GLN A 590 4.99 -26.11 -11.33
N ARG A 591 3.89 -26.70 -10.89
CA ARG A 591 3.86 -27.47 -9.65
C ARG A 591 4.08 -28.95 -9.93
N ARG A 592 5.11 -29.53 -9.33
CA ARG A 592 5.38 -30.96 -9.37
C ARG A 592 4.36 -31.75 -8.54
N ALA A 593 4.36 -33.08 -8.70
CA ALA A 593 3.47 -33.97 -7.98
C ALA A 593 3.68 -33.93 -6.45
N ASP A 594 4.89 -33.64 -6.00
CA ASP A 594 5.24 -33.43 -4.57
C ASP A 594 4.80 -32.05 -4.02
N GLY A 595 4.24 -31.21 -4.87
CA GLY A 595 3.79 -29.86 -4.51
C GLY A 595 4.82 -28.76 -4.71
N GLN A 596 6.07 -29.08 -5.01
CA GLN A 596 7.13 -28.09 -5.22
C GLN A 596 6.88 -27.28 -6.50
N LEU A 597 7.04 -25.96 -6.41
CA LEU A 597 7.08 -25.06 -7.58
C LEU A 597 8.46 -25.14 -8.21
N VAL A 598 8.53 -25.33 -9.51
CA VAL A 598 9.77 -25.37 -10.28
C VAL A 598 9.63 -24.52 -11.54
N PRO A 599 10.73 -23.96 -12.08
CA PRO A 599 10.69 -23.20 -13.32
C PRO A 599 10.04 -23.99 -14.46
N ASN A 600 9.08 -23.34 -15.15
CA ASN A 600 8.48 -23.85 -16.39
C ASN A 600 9.22 -23.24 -17.59
N PRO A 601 9.87 -24.01 -18.46
CA PRO A 601 10.63 -23.44 -19.57
C PRO A 601 9.76 -22.85 -20.70
N HIS A 602 8.45 -23.02 -20.67
CA HIS A 602 7.53 -22.63 -21.77
C HIS A 602 7.62 -21.14 -22.14
N PHE A 603 7.78 -20.26 -21.14
CA PHE A 603 7.85 -18.81 -21.36
C PHE A 603 9.29 -18.26 -21.36
N LEU A 604 10.31 -19.11 -21.18
CA LEU A 604 11.70 -18.71 -21.35
C LEU A 604 11.95 -18.15 -22.75
N GLY A 605 12.65 -17.02 -22.83
CA GLY A 605 12.95 -16.36 -24.11
C GLY A 605 11.82 -15.56 -24.74
N ARG A 606 10.63 -15.53 -24.13
CA ARG A 606 9.51 -14.67 -24.56
C ARG A 606 9.54 -13.27 -23.92
N GLY A 607 10.54 -12.97 -23.09
CA GLY A 607 10.68 -11.68 -22.43
C GLY A 607 9.68 -11.41 -21.31
N ALA A 608 9.05 -12.46 -20.78
CA ALA A 608 8.17 -12.32 -19.61
C ALA A 608 8.99 -11.99 -18.36
N THR A 609 8.50 -11.02 -17.57
CA THR A 609 9.05 -10.69 -16.25
C THR A 609 8.19 -11.32 -15.17
N LEU A 610 8.84 -12.05 -14.25
CA LEU A 610 8.17 -12.71 -13.13
C LEU A 610 8.35 -11.90 -11.84
N TYR A 611 7.24 -11.63 -11.16
CA TYR A 611 7.22 -11.00 -9.85
C TYR A 611 7.11 -12.10 -8.80
N VAL A 612 8.07 -12.19 -7.89
CA VAL A 612 8.20 -13.34 -6.98
C VAL A 612 7.84 -12.90 -5.56
N TRP A 613 6.63 -13.29 -5.15
CA TRP A 613 6.12 -12.99 -3.81
C TRP A 613 6.30 -14.15 -2.83
N ASN A 614 6.14 -15.39 -3.31
CA ASN A 614 6.11 -16.56 -2.45
C ASN A 614 7.52 -16.94 -1.98
N ASN A 615 7.75 -16.71 -0.69
CA ASN A 615 9.00 -17.08 -0.02
C ASN A 615 8.73 -17.81 1.30
N ILE A 616 7.62 -18.58 1.36
CA ILE A 616 7.18 -19.36 2.52
C ILE A 616 6.94 -20.81 2.12
N ASP A 617 6.78 -21.69 3.09
CA ASP A 617 6.32 -23.07 2.93
C ASP A 617 7.08 -23.89 1.88
N GLY A 618 8.41 -23.72 1.81
CA GLY A 618 9.27 -24.45 0.86
C GLY A 618 9.56 -23.69 -0.43
N ALA A 619 9.11 -22.43 -0.55
CA ALA A 619 9.37 -21.59 -1.73
C ALA A 619 10.40 -20.47 -1.46
N GLU A 620 11.16 -20.52 -0.35
CA GLU A 620 12.07 -19.47 0.10
C GLU A 620 13.15 -19.14 -0.95
N ASP A 621 13.51 -20.10 -1.79
CA ASP A 621 14.51 -19.98 -2.87
C ASP A 621 13.90 -19.86 -4.28
N LEU A 622 12.57 -19.76 -4.39
CA LEU A 622 11.89 -19.79 -5.70
C LEU A 622 12.38 -18.68 -6.64
N GLY A 623 12.57 -17.47 -6.11
CA GLY A 623 13.12 -16.35 -6.89
C GLY A 623 14.51 -16.66 -7.46
N ASN A 624 15.38 -17.26 -6.66
CA ASN A 624 16.71 -17.69 -7.12
C ASN A 624 16.60 -18.74 -8.24
N ARG A 625 15.77 -19.76 -8.05
CA ARG A 625 15.56 -20.82 -9.04
C ARG A 625 15.03 -20.29 -10.37
N LEU A 626 14.10 -19.34 -10.34
CA LEU A 626 13.56 -18.71 -11.55
C LEU A 626 14.61 -17.86 -12.26
N ALA A 627 15.38 -17.05 -11.52
CA ALA A 627 16.46 -16.25 -12.08
C ALA A 627 17.58 -17.14 -12.66
N ASN A 628 17.99 -18.18 -11.93
CA ASN A 628 18.99 -19.16 -12.38
C ASN A 628 18.53 -19.91 -13.64
N ALA A 629 17.23 -20.18 -13.77
CA ALA A 629 16.64 -20.78 -14.96
C ALA A 629 16.61 -19.83 -16.17
N GLY A 630 16.86 -18.52 -15.99
CA GLY A 630 16.96 -17.53 -17.06
C GLY A 630 15.80 -16.55 -17.19
N TYR A 631 14.86 -16.54 -16.25
CA TYR A 631 13.81 -15.53 -16.20
C TYR A 631 14.32 -14.18 -15.67
N ASP A 632 13.82 -13.09 -16.22
CA ASP A 632 13.93 -11.79 -15.59
C ASP A 632 12.94 -11.76 -14.41
N THR A 633 13.40 -11.34 -13.24
CA THR A 633 12.63 -11.40 -12.00
C THR A 633 12.61 -10.05 -11.27
N VAL A 634 11.49 -9.77 -10.60
CA VAL A 634 11.34 -8.72 -9.59
C VAL A 634 11.02 -9.41 -8.28
N PHE A 635 11.78 -9.13 -7.23
CA PHE A 635 11.58 -9.78 -5.93
C PHE A 635 10.64 -8.94 -5.05
N ALA A 636 9.53 -9.55 -4.64
CA ALA A 636 8.53 -8.98 -3.76
C ALA A 636 8.19 -9.93 -2.60
N PRO A 637 9.17 -10.44 -1.81
CA PRO A 637 8.94 -11.50 -0.84
C PRO A 637 7.93 -11.09 0.24
N ALA A 638 6.91 -11.94 0.43
CA ALA A 638 5.79 -11.64 1.32
C ALA A 638 6.20 -11.42 2.78
N THR A 639 7.24 -12.10 3.23
CA THR A 639 7.72 -11.96 4.62
C THR A 639 8.53 -10.69 4.88
N ARG A 640 8.86 -9.88 3.84
CA ARG A 640 9.75 -8.72 3.96
C ARG A 640 9.21 -7.45 3.31
N LEU A 641 8.55 -7.57 2.16
CA LEU A 641 8.17 -6.42 1.33
C LEU A 641 6.66 -6.21 1.21
N TYR A 642 5.83 -7.04 1.87
CA TYR A 642 4.39 -6.84 1.98
C TYR A 642 4.09 -5.83 3.10
N LEU A 643 3.78 -4.60 2.71
CA LEU A 643 3.56 -3.50 3.64
C LEU A 643 2.13 -3.46 4.22
N ASP A 644 1.25 -4.36 3.82
CA ASP A 644 -0.04 -4.62 4.46
C ASP A 644 0.08 -5.52 5.71
N MET A 645 1.23 -6.18 5.91
CA MET A 645 1.51 -6.89 7.15
C MET A 645 1.59 -5.92 8.32
N ALA A 646 1.12 -6.35 9.49
CA ALA A 646 1.27 -5.59 10.73
C ALA A 646 2.76 -5.45 11.09
N TYR A 647 3.12 -4.30 11.64
CA TYR A 647 4.52 -4.04 12.04
C TYR A 647 4.98 -5.00 13.14
N VAL A 648 4.15 -5.23 14.15
CA VAL A 648 4.46 -6.08 15.31
C VAL A 648 3.23 -6.89 15.73
N ALA A 649 3.46 -7.94 16.51
CA ALA A 649 2.41 -8.81 17.07
C ALA A 649 1.66 -8.13 18.23
N SER A 650 1.02 -6.99 17.93
CA SER A 650 0.23 -6.24 18.91
C SER A 650 -1.24 -6.19 18.51
N PRO A 651 -2.18 -6.39 19.46
CA PRO A 651 -3.61 -6.23 19.18
C PRO A 651 -4.01 -4.83 18.70
N ALA A 652 -3.23 -3.82 19.02
CA ALA A 652 -3.44 -2.43 18.61
C ALA A 652 -2.83 -2.10 17.24
N GLU A 653 -1.94 -2.96 16.69
CA GLU A 653 -1.30 -2.72 15.42
C GLU A 653 -2.22 -3.13 14.25
N PRO A 654 -2.42 -2.26 13.25
CA PRO A 654 -3.22 -2.60 12.07
C PRO A 654 -2.45 -3.47 11.07
N GLY A 655 -3.19 -4.14 10.19
CA GLY A 655 -2.64 -4.97 9.11
C GLY A 655 -2.98 -6.44 9.26
N THR A 656 -2.42 -7.25 8.37
CA THR A 656 -2.50 -8.71 8.37
C THR A 656 -1.23 -9.34 8.94
N ASN A 657 -1.16 -10.66 9.03
CA ASN A 657 0.02 -11.38 9.54
C ASN A 657 0.17 -12.78 8.91
N TRP A 658 -0.47 -13.00 7.78
CA TRP A 658 -0.48 -14.32 7.17
C TRP A 658 0.90 -14.80 6.72
N ALA A 659 1.79 -13.88 6.34
CA ALA A 659 3.17 -14.21 5.96
C ALA A 659 4.17 -13.91 7.08
N ALA A 660 4.02 -12.76 7.78
CA ALA A 660 4.94 -12.32 8.82
C ALA A 660 4.37 -11.14 9.63
N TYR A 661 5.12 -10.69 10.63
CA TYR A 661 5.12 -9.31 11.11
C TYR A 661 6.32 -8.62 10.46
N THR A 662 6.11 -7.44 9.88
CA THR A 662 7.14 -6.77 9.07
C THR A 662 7.35 -5.35 9.57
N ASP A 663 8.31 -5.14 10.48
CA ASP A 663 8.68 -3.80 10.95
C ASP A 663 9.70 -3.14 9.99
N LEU A 664 10.05 -1.90 10.27
CA LEU A 664 10.96 -1.10 9.44
C LEU A 664 12.35 -1.75 9.28
N ASP A 665 12.89 -2.31 10.35
CA ASP A 665 14.17 -3.02 10.34
C ASP A 665 14.09 -4.34 9.57
N ASP A 666 12.95 -5.05 9.57
CA ASP A 666 12.76 -6.26 8.75
C ASP A 666 12.85 -5.95 7.25
N VAL A 667 12.30 -4.80 6.83
CA VAL A 667 12.42 -4.31 5.44
C VAL A 667 13.86 -3.85 5.15
N TYR A 668 14.48 -3.12 6.09
CA TYR A 668 15.86 -2.65 5.95
C TYR A 668 16.87 -3.81 5.85
N ASP A 669 16.61 -4.91 6.54
CA ASP A 669 17.46 -6.10 6.56
C ASP A 669 17.36 -6.94 5.30
N TYR A 670 16.38 -6.70 4.44
CA TYR A 670 16.24 -7.44 3.21
C TYR A 670 17.39 -7.20 2.24
N GLU A 671 18.13 -8.26 1.92
CA GLU A 671 19.22 -8.25 0.93
C GLU A 671 18.88 -9.20 -0.23
N PRO A 672 18.49 -8.70 -1.41
CA PRO A 672 17.97 -9.52 -2.50
C PRO A 672 18.91 -10.62 -2.99
N PHE A 673 20.24 -10.38 -2.94
CA PHE A 673 21.23 -11.35 -3.41
C PHE A 673 21.67 -12.34 -2.34
N ASP A 674 21.19 -12.19 -1.11
CA ASP A 674 21.56 -13.04 0.04
C ASP A 674 20.34 -13.36 0.93
N ALA A 675 19.15 -13.30 0.37
CA ALA A 675 17.88 -13.47 1.10
C ALA A 675 17.81 -14.79 1.88
N ILE A 676 18.33 -15.88 1.31
CA ILE A 676 18.33 -17.22 1.92
C ILE A 676 19.24 -17.27 3.16
N ARG A 677 20.44 -16.68 3.08
CA ARG A 677 21.41 -16.69 4.18
C ARG A 677 20.93 -15.92 5.39
N ARG A 678 20.05 -14.91 5.18
CA ARG A 678 19.49 -14.03 6.23
C ARG A 678 18.17 -14.51 6.79
N ALA A 679 17.46 -15.36 6.08
CA ALA A 679 16.34 -16.11 6.64
C ALA A 679 16.77 -17.06 7.77
N ALA A 680 18.08 -17.19 8.01
CA ALA A 680 18.67 -18.00 9.08
C ALA A 680 18.46 -17.47 10.53
N SER A 681 17.76 -16.35 10.73
CA SER A 681 17.15 -16.06 12.03
C SER A 681 15.91 -16.93 12.31
N ASP A 682 15.38 -17.58 11.27
CA ASP A 682 14.41 -18.66 11.40
C ASP A 682 15.18 -20.01 11.26
N PRO A 683 15.09 -20.93 12.23
CA PRO A 683 15.87 -22.17 12.25
C PRO A 683 15.46 -23.20 11.21
N ALA A 684 14.64 -22.86 10.21
CA ALA A 684 14.39 -23.74 9.07
C ALA A 684 15.71 -24.03 8.33
N PRO A 685 16.10 -25.28 8.16
CA PRO A 685 17.39 -25.61 7.55
C PRO A 685 17.47 -25.09 6.13
N LEU A 686 18.50 -24.30 5.84
CA LEU A 686 18.85 -23.85 4.48
C LEU A 686 19.33 -25.02 3.60
N GLU A 687 19.38 -26.21 4.17
CA GLU A 687 19.82 -27.45 3.50
C GLU A 687 18.87 -27.78 2.35
N GLY A 688 19.42 -27.88 1.14
CA GLY A 688 18.63 -28.13 -0.07
C GLY A 688 18.06 -26.88 -0.76
N ARG A 689 18.31 -25.65 -0.28
CA ARG A 689 17.91 -24.41 -0.94
C ARG A 689 18.91 -23.96 -1.99
N GLU A 690 18.41 -23.45 -3.11
CA GLU A 690 19.24 -23.00 -4.22
C GLU A 690 19.68 -21.54 -4.04
N ALA A 691 21.00 -21.31 -4.05
CA ALA A 691 21.55 -19.97 -4.02
C ALA A 691 21.40 -19.27 -5.39
N LEU A 692 21.35 -17.93 -5.38
CA LEU A 692 21.35 -17.15 -6.60
C LEU A 692 22.74 -17.17 -7.25
N ASP A 693 22.85 -17.67 -8.47
CA ASP A 693 24.07 -17.70 -9.26
C ASP A 693 24.57 -16.28 -9.56
N VAL A 694 25.89 -16.09 -9.56
CA VAL A 694 26.50 -14.80 -9.87
C VAL A 694 26.07 -14.29 -11.25
N ALA A 695 25.99 -15.17 -12.24
CA ALA A 695 25.55 -14.84 -13.60
C ALA A 695 24.05 -14.46 -13.65
N ALA A 696 23.23 -15.08 -12.79
CA ALA A 696 21.79 -14.83 -12.72
C ALA A 696 21.43 -13.52 -11.99
N ARG A 697 22.36 -12.91 -11.24
CA ARG A 697 22.12 -11.60 -10.60
C ARG A 697 21.70 -10.52 -11.59
N ALA A 698 22.15 -10.57 -12.83
CA ALA A 698 21.74 -9.66 -13.90
C ALA A 698 20.27 -9.83 -14.32
N ARG A 699 19.65 -10.98 -13.98
CA ARG A 699 18.24 -11.27 -14.22
C ARG A 699 17.33 -10.71 -13.13
N VAL A 700 17.85 -10.41 -11.94
CA VAL A 700 17.11 -9.74 -10.88
C VAL A 700 17.01 -8.25 -11.23
N ARG A 701 15.88 -7.85 -11.81
CA ARG A 701 15.63 -6.48 -12.28
C ARG A 701 15.52 -5.49 -11.11
N GLY A 702 15.09 -5.96 -9.95
CA GLY A 702 14.97 -5.18 -8.74
C GLY A 702 14.02 -5.76 -7.71
N ILE A 703 13.49 -4.87 -6.88
CA ILE A 703 12.58 -5.20 -5.78
C ILE A 703 11.30 -4.39 -5.86
N GLU A 704 10.22 -4.97 -5.33
CA GLU A 704 8.93 -4.32 -5.21
C GLU A 704 8.36 -4.47 -3.81
N ALA A 705 7.93 -3.37 -3.22
CA ALA A 705 7.02 -3.43 -2.07
C ALA A 705 5.59 -3.59 -2.55
N THR A 706 4.77 -4.33 -1.81
CA THR A 706 3.35 -4.46 -2.09
C THR A 706 2.53 -3.89 -0.94
N LEU A 707 1.40 -3.28 -1.24
CA LEU A 707 0.42 -2.86 -0.25
C LEU A 707 -0.96 -3.30 -0.73
N PHE A 708 -1.38 -4.51 -0.31
CA PHE A 708 -2.72 -5.01 -0.53
C PHE A 708 -3.71 -4.36 0.43
N SER A 709 -4.97 -4.16 0.00
CA SER A 709 -5.85 -3.20 0.65
C SER A 709 -7.02 -3.80 1.43
N GLU A 710 -7.03 -5.11 1.73
CA GLU A 710 -8.12 -5.78 2.45
C GLU A 710 -8.43 -5.15 3.82
N THR A 711 -7.39 -4.67 4.51
CA THR A 711 -7.53 -4.01 5.81
C THR A 711 -7.40 -2.48 5.75
N VAL A 712 -7.21 -1.92 4.56
CA VAL A 712 -7.02 -0.49 4.32
C VAL A 712 -8.35 0.16 3.93
N ARG A 713 -8.89 1.04 4.77
CA ARG A 713 -10.20 1.65 4.57
C ARG A 713 -10.17 3.16 4.51
N ASP A 714 -9.01 3.74 4.63
CA ASP A 714 -8.81 5.18 4.53
C ASP A 714 -7.35 5.50 4.23
N ALA A 715 -7.10 6.69 3.69
CA ALA A 715 -5.77 7.16 3.32
C ALA A 715 -4.80 7.20 4.51
N ALA A 716 -5.30 7.49 5.73
CA ALA A 716 -4.44 7.54 6.92
C ALA A 716 -3.91 6.14 7.26
N ARG A 717 -4.75 5.10 7.11
CA ARG A 717 -4.36 3.70 7.27
C ARG A 717 -3.35 3.28 6.22
N LEU A 718 -3.59 3.63 4.95
CA LEU A 718 -2.66 3.38 3.86
C LEU A 718 -1.29 3.98 4.16
N GLU A 719 -1.25 5.27 4.48
CA GLU A 719 -0.02 6.03 4.74
C GLU A 719 0.71 5.53 5.99
N TYR A 720 -0.03 5.14 7.05
CA TYR A 720 0.52 4.49 8.24
C TYR A 720 1.24 3.18 7.92
N LEU A 721 0.64 2.34 7.08
CA LEU A 721 1.25 1.08 6.66
C LEU A 721 2.41 1.29 5.69
N LEU A 722 2.33 2.30 4.85
CA LEU A 722 3.31 2.59 3.81
C LEU A 722 4.59 3.22 4.37
N VAL A 723 4.46 4.30 5.17
CA VAL A 723 5.61 5.10 5.65
C VAL A 723 5.81 4.86 7.15
N PRO A 724 7.03 4.54 7.61
CA PRO A 724 8.35 4.71 6.96
C PRO A 724 8.89 3.52 6.17
N ARG A 725 8.22 2.35 6.10
CA ARG A 725 8.77 1.14 5.45
C ARG A 725 9.13 1.33 3.99
N LEU A 726 8.35 2.14 3.24
CA LEU A 726 8.70 2.50 1.85
C LEU A 726 10.08 3.13 1.72
N LEU A 727 10.52 3.86 2.75
CA LEU A 727 11.86 4.46 2.77
C LEU A 727 12.96 3.39 2.89
N ALA A 728 12.73 2.31 3.65
CA ALA A 728 13.65 1.18 3.69
C ALA A 728 13.71 0.43 2.35
N VAL A 729 12.56 0.26 1.66
CA VAL A 729 12.53 -0.27 0.28
C VAL A 729 13.35 0.60 -0.67
N ALA A 730 13.20 1.92 -0.55
CA ALA A 730 13.96 2.87 -1.36
C ALA A 730 15.47 2.76 -1.11
N GLU A 731 15.89 2.64 0.15
CA GLU A 731 17.28 2.40 0.52
C GLU A 731 17.81 1.10 -0.09
N ARG A 732 17.10 -0.02 0.05
CA ARG A 732 17.53 -1.32 -0.52
C ARG A 732 17.55 -1.35 -2.04
N GLY A 733 16.61 -0.67 -2.68
CA GLY A 733 16.52 -0.63 -4.14
C GLY A 733 17.51 0.32 -4.81
N TRP A 734 17.85 1.41 -4.14
CA TRP A 734 18.72 2.47 -4.69
C TRP A 734 20.18 2.34 -4.26
N ALA A 735 20.43 2.25 -2.94
CA ALA A 735 21.77 2.28 -2.37
C ALA A 735 22.67 1.10 -2.83
N PRO A 736 23.99 1.26 -2.88
CA PRO A 736 24.91 0.14 -3.11
C PRO A 736 24.67 -1.02 -2.16
N GLN A 737 25.08 -2.23 -2.57
CA GLN A 737 25.05 -3.38 -1.66
C GLN A 737 25.79 -3.04 -0.36
N PRO A 738 25.14 -3.16 0.81
CA PRO A 738 25.71 -2.74 2.07
C PRO A 738 26.92 -3.57 2.45
N GLU A 739 27.86 -2.96 3.19
CA GLU A 739 29.09 -3.62 3.61
C GLU A 739 28.84 -4.82 4.51
N TRP A 740 27.84 -4.70 5.40
CA TRP A 740 27.46 -5.80 6.27
C TRP A 740 26.98 -7.05 5.53
N ALA A 741 26.41 -6.89 4.32
CA ALA A 741 26.01 -8.02 3.49
C ALA A 741 27.21 -8.73 2.81
N ARG A 742 28.36 -8.07 2.75
CA ARG A 742 29.60 -8.60 2.15
C ARG A 742 30.62 -9.05 3.18
N ALA A 743 30.32 -8.85 4.48
CA ALA A 743 31.23 -9.21 5.55
C ALA A 743 31.53 -10.71 5.57
N ALA A 744 32.79 -11.04 5.84
CA ALA A 744 33.27 -12.42 5.76
C ALA A 744 32.81 -13.30 6.93
N ASP A 745 32.51 -12.68 8.10
CA ASP A 745 32.10 -13.37 9.30
C ASP A 745 30.88 -12.71 9.95
N ALA A 746 30.14 -13.47 10.76
CA ALA A 746 28.89 -13.05 11.37
C ALA A 746 29.06 -11.90 12.38
N ALA A 747 30.18 -11.85 13.11
CA ALA A 747 30.41 -10.80 14.12
C ALA A 747 30.68 -9.46 13.43
N SER A 748 31.53 -9.43 12.40
CA SER A 748 31.76 -8.24 11.57
C SER A 748 30.48 -7.80 10.86
N ALA A 749 29.69 -8.76 10.33
CA ALA A 749 28.39 -8.47 9.71
C ALA A 749 27.45 -7.78 10.71
N ALA A 750 27.33 -8.30 11.93
CA ALA A 750 26.45 -7.74 12.96
C ALA A 750 26.87 -6.33 13.39
N ALA A 751 28.18 -6.11 13.58
CA ALA A 751 28.71 -4.80 13.98
C ALA A 751 28.48 -3.73 12.88
N LEU A 752 28.78 -4.08 11.61
CA LEU A 752 28.57 -3.21 10.45
C LEU A 752 27.06 -2.92 10.24
N HIS A 753 26.21 -3.94 10.45
CA HIS A 753 24.77 -3.79 10.36
C HIS A 753 24.23 -2.81 11.42
N ALA A 754 24.61 -2.98 12.70
CA ALA A 754 24.18 -2.09 13.78
C ALA A 754 24.59 -0.62 13.54
N ALA A 755 25.81 -0.40 13.03
CA ALA A 755 26.28 0.93 12.67
C ALA A 755 25.47 1.51 11.49
N ALA A 756 25.26 0.74 10.42
CA ALA A 756 24.50 1.16 9.25
C ALA A 756 23.01 1.42 9.59
N TRP A 757 22.40 0.56 10.42
CA TRP A 757 21.05 0.76 10.93
C TRP A 757 20.93 2.07 11.71
N SER A 758 21.87 2.35 12.64
CA SER A 758 21.87 3.61 13.40
C SER A 758 21.94 4.84 12.50
N VAL A 759 22.78 4.81 11.46
CA VAL A 759 22.87 5.90 10.46
C VAL A 759 21.52 6.08 9.75
N PHE A 760 20.92 5.01 9.25
CA PHE A 760 19.63 5.04 8.55
C PHE A 760 18.50 5.54 9.46
N ALA A 761 18.40 5.01 10.68
CA ALA A 761 17.37 5.39 11.65
C ALA A 761 17.44 6.88 12.02
N ASN A 762 18.65 7.41 12.25
CA ASN A 762 18.87 8.83 12.51
C ASN A 762 18.55 9.71 11.31
N GLN A 763 18.90 9.27 10.09
CA GLN A 763 18.58 10.00 8.87
C GLN A 763 17.06 10.12 8.68
N LEU A 764 16.30 9.02 8.90
CA LEU A 764 14.85 9.06 8.85
C LEU A 764 14.27 9.98 9.94
N GLY A 765 14.60 9.74 11.21
CA GLY A 765 13.98 10.43 12.34
C GLY A 765 14.39 11.90 12.50
N GLN A 766 15.62 12.26 12.12
CA GLN A 766 16.11 13.63 12.27
C GLN A 766 15.94 14.48 11.01
N ARG A 767 15.82 13.88 9.80
CA ARG A 767 15.82 14.62 8.53
C ARG A 767 14.64 14.30 7.63
N VAL A 768 14.45 13.03 7.23
CA VAL A 768 13.50 12.68 6.17
C VAL A 768 12.05 12.89 6.62
N LEU A 769 11.64 12.27 7.74
CA LEU A 769 10.28 12.40 8.28
C LEU A 769 9.93 13.83 8.70
N PRO A 770 10.81 14.56 9.45
CA PRO A 770 10.56 15.96 9.76
C PRO A 770 10.43 16.88 8.54
N ARG A 771 11.06 16.53 7.40
CA ARG A 771 10.90 17.29 6.15
C ARG A 771 9.54 17.05 5.54
N LEU A 772 8.97 15.84 5.63
CA LEU A 772 7.61 15.57 5.17
C LEU A 772 6.58 16.45 5.92
N ASP A 773 6.76 16.63 7.22
CA ASP A 773 5.94 17.54 8.04
C ASP A 773 6.13 19.00 7.59
N ALA A 774 7.38 19.47 7.50
CA ALA A 774 7.71 20.84 7.11
C ALA A 774 7.14 21.22 5.74
N GLU A 775 7.25 20.36 4.76
CA GLU A 775 6.73 20.56 3.40
C GLU A 775 5.21 20.48 3.31
N ARG A 776 4.53 20.09 4.39
CA ARG A 776 3.09 19.79 4.38
C ARG A 776 2.72 18.88 3.23
N SER A 777 3.52 17.81 3.06
CA SER A 777 3.40 16.86 1.95
C SER A 777 2.02 16.20 1.87
N GLY A 778 1.24 16.27 2.94
CA GLY A 778 -0.05 15.61 3.08
C GLY A 778 0.08 14.08 3.27
N ILE A 779 1.30 13.56 3.42
CA ILE A 779 1.57 12.14 3.67
C ILE A 779 1.79 11.96 5.17
N ALA A 780 0.93 11.16 5.81
CA ALA A 780 1.13 10.73 7.18
C ALA A 780 2.17 9.59 7.24
N TYR A 781 2.66 9.30 8.44
CA TYR A 781 3.56 8.19 8.68
C TYR A 781 3.36 7.62 10.09
N ARG A 782 3.76 6.36 10.26
CA ARG A 782 3.79 5.71 11.57
C ARG A 782 4.91 6.28 12.43
N ILE A 783 4.58 6.64 13.67
CA ILE A 783 5.55 6.89 14.74
C ILE A 783 5.54 5.63 15.61
N ALA A 784 6.68 4.93 15.67
CA ALA A 784 6.81 3.69 16.41
C ALA A 784 6.61 3.91 17.93
N PRO A 785 5.96 2.97 18.64
CA PRO A 785 5.87 3.03 20.09
C PRO A 785 7.26 2.89 20.72
N PRO A 786 7.57 3.59 21.83
CA PRO A 786 8.84 3.46 22.54
C PRO A 786 9.02 2.07 23.15
N GLY A 787 10.26 1.62 23.26
CA GLY A 787 10.63 0.47 24.08
C GLY A 787 10.81 0.89 25.54
N LEU A 788 10.34 0.05 26.48
CA LEU A 788 10.45 0.30 27.91
C LEU A 788 11.07 -0.91 28.62
N HIS A 789 12.05 -0.66 29.49
CA HIS A 789 12.72 -1.68 30.27
C HIS A 789 12.80 -1.29 31.74
N ARG A 790 12.34 -2.14 32.63
CA ARG A 790 12.42 -1.94 34.06
C ARG A 790 13.78 -2.39 34.60
N ALA A 791 14.55 -1.47 35.16
CA ALA A 791 15.84 -1.73 35.86
C ALA A 791 15.80 -1.25 37.31
N ALA A 792 16.88 -1.49 38.05
CA ALA A 792 16.96 -1.12 39.47
C ALA A 792 16.94 0.41 39.70
N ASP A 793 17.36 1.21 38.74
CA ASP A 793 17.44 2.67 38.76
C ASP A 793 16.22 3.36 38.08
N GLY A 794 15.22 2.62 37.62
CA GLY A 794 14.01 3.16 37.01
C GLY A 794 13.61 2.48 35.71
N ILE A 795 12.71 3.14 34.97
CA ILE A 795 12.27 2.67 33.63
C ILE A 795 13.15 3.33 32.57
N HIS A 796 13.94 2.52 31.88
CA HIS A 796 14.72 2.93 30.72
C HIS A 796 13.82 2.97 29.48
N VAL A 797 14.02 4.02 28.67
CA VAL A 797 13.22 4.25 27.47
C VAL A 797 14.14 4.38 26.27
N ASN A 798 13.80 3.71 25.16
CA ASN A 798 14.46 3.89 23.87
C ASN A 798 13.43 4.01 22.74
N GLN A 799 13.88 4.29 21.52
CA GLN A 799 13.03 4.49 20.37
C GLN A 799 13.68 3.93 19.10
N GLN A 800 12.84 3.52 18.15
CA GLN A 800 13.29 3.00 16.85
C GLN A 800 14.02 4.05 16.02
N LEU A 801 13.45 5.27 15.97
CA LEU A 801 13.95 6.37 15.15
C LEU A 801 14.33 7.56 16.07
N PRO A 802 15.62 7.88 16.24
CA PRO A 802 16.05 9.07 16.99
C PRO A 802 15.56 10.37 16.34
N GLY A 803 15.21 11.36 17.15
CA GLY A 803 14.76 12.68 16.69
C GLY A 803 13.32 13.02 17.09
N PHE A 804 12.53 12.04 17.55
CA PHE A 804 11.21 12.27 18.16
C PHE A 804 11.34 12.61 19.65
N ALA A 805 10.42 13.44 20.16
CA ALA A 805 10.36 13.76 21.57
C ALA A 805 9.65 12.65 22.35
N LEU A 806 10.28 12.09 23.38
CA LEU A 806 9.67 11.10 24.26
C LEU A 806 8.98 11.80 25.43
N ARG A 807 7.70 11.48 25.66
CA ARG A 807 6.92 12.06 26.77
C ARG A 807 6.18 10.98 27.54
N TYR A 808 5.95 11.19 28.84
CA TYR A 808 5.36 10.21 29.71
C TYR A 808 4.31 10.78 30.67
N THR A 809 3.45 9.90 31.19
CA THR A 809 2.49 10.11 32.28
C THR A 809 2.71 9.06 33.37
N LEU A 810 2.21 9.34 34.59
CA LEU A 810 2.34 8.44 35.76
C LEU A 810 0.99 7.90 36.26
N ASP A 811 -0.09 8.23 35.59
CA ASP A 811 -1.47 7.93 36.00
C ASP A 811 -2.23 7.11 34.97
N GLY A 812 -1.55 6.48 34.00
CA GLY A 812 -2.13 5.62 32.98
C GLY A 812 -2.84 6.36 31.84
N ARG A 813 -2.92 7.69 31.87
CA ARG A 813 -3.48 8.48 30.75
C ARG A 813 -2.51 8.47 29.57
N GLU A 814 -3.07 8.59 28.35
CA GLU A 814 -2.24 8.77 27.15
C GLU A 814 -1.42 10.08 27.27
N PRO A 815 -0.10 10.03 27.02
CA PRO A 815 0.71 11.24 26.96
C PRO A 815 0.25 12.19 25.86
N ASP A 816 0.34 13.49 26.14
CA ASP A 816 0.07 14.58 25.19
C ASP A 816 1.30 15.48 25.00
N ALA A 817 1.18 16.50 24.13
CA ALA A 817 2.26 17.43 23.83
C ALA A 817 2.74 18.27 25.05
N HIS A 818 2.00 18.25 26.17
CA HIS A 818 2.33 18.96 27.41
C HIS A 818 2.83 18.02 28.51
N SER A 819 2.77 16.70 28.30
CA SER A 819 3.25 15.70 29.25
C SER A 819 4.75 15.81 29.51
N ALA A 820 5.22 15.28 30.61
CA ALA A 820 6.63 15.33 31.03
C ALA A 820 7.56 14.71 29.97
N VAL A 821 8.70 15.32 29.73
CA VAL A 821 9.71 14.85 28.77
C VAL A 821 10.61 13.81 29.44
N VAL A 822 10.92 12.75 28.73
CA VAL A 822 11.90 11.73 29.16
C VAL A 822 13.31 12.29 28.98
N ASN A 823 14.04 12.49 30.09
CA ASN A 823 15.42 13.00 30.10
C ASN A 823 16.42 12.02 30.74
N GLY A 824 16.04 10.74 30.82
CA GLY A 824 16.80 9.68 31.48
C GLY A 824 15.83 8.63 32.02
N PRO A 825 16.30 7.70 32.86
CA PRO A 825 15.43 6.72 33.49
C PRO A 825 14.30 7.39 34.29
N ILE A 826 13.06 6.92 34.13
CA ILE A 826 11.90 7.41 34.88
C ILE A 826 11.94 6.72 36.25
N THR A 827 12.27 7.50 37.29
CA THR A 827 12.43 6.99 38.65
C THR A 827 11.16 7.05 39.48
N GLN A 828 10.14 7.80 39.00
CA GLN A 828 8.85 7.93 39.66
C GLN A 828 8.05 6.64 39.51
N THR A 829 7.33 6.29 40.58
CA THR A 829 6.40 5.15 40.59
C THR A 829 5.02 5.59 40.08
N GLY A 830 4.36 4.74 39.30
CA GLY A 830 3.04 5.03 38.77
C GLY A 830 2.62 4.03 37.71
N ASP A 831 1.48 4.29 37.13
CA ASP A 831 0.98 3.63 35.91
C ASP A 831 1.56 4.41 34.73
N ILE A 832 2.69 3.92 34.19
CA ILE A 832 3.56 4.69 33.30
C ILE A 832 3.19 4.39 31.85
N ARG A 833 2.81 5.46 31.14
CA ARG A 833 2.70 5.44 29.67
C ARG A 833 3.73 6.36 29.03
N VAL A 834 4.33 5.92 27.95
CA VAL A 834 5.31 6.70 27.20
C VAL A 834 4.92 6.68 25.72
N ALA A 835 4.95 7.84 25.06
CA ALA A 835 4.76 7.98 23.63
C ALA A 835 5.87 8.83 22.99
N ALA A 836 6.17 8.54 21.74
CA ALA A 836 7.03 9.38 20.89
C ALA A 836 6.15 10.40 20.14
N PHE A 837 6.66 11.63 20.01
CA PHE A 837 5.97 12.76 19.39
C PHE A 837 6.81 13.33 18.26
N ASP A 838 6.18 13.66 17.15
CA ASP A 838 6.81 14.48 16.13
C ASP A 838 6.92 15.95 16.59
N ARG A 839 7.47 16.78 15.72
CA ARG A 839 7.72 18.20 16.02
C ARG A 839 6.45 19.04 16.12
N ASP A 840 5.37 18.61 15.50
CA ASP A 840 4.06 19.28 15.54
C ASP A 840 3.22 18.83 16.74
N GLY A 841 3.75 17.89 17.55
CA GLY A 841 3.09 17.37 18.75
C GLY A 841 2.12 16.24 18.47
N ARG A 842 2.16 15.60 17.28
CA ARG A 842 1.38 14.41 16.96
C ARG A 842 2.00 13.18 17.64
N PRO A 843 1.25 12.45 18.48
CA PRO A 843 1.76 11.26 19.13
C PRO A 843 1.76 10.03 18.20
N GLY A 844 2.75 9.16 18.42
CA GLY A 844 2.64 7.74 18.05
C GLY A 844 1.82 6.95 19.08
N ARG A 845 1.68 5.65 18.84
CA ARG A 845 1.08 4.74 19.84
C ARG A 845 1.96 4.71 21.10
N SER A 846 1.33 4.76 22.27
CA SER A 846 2.05 4.68 23.54
C SER A 846 2.44 3.23 23.88
N SER A 847 3.53 3.09 24.64
CA SER A 847 3.88 1.88 25.38
C SER A 847 3.55 2.05 26.86
N HIS A 848 3.27 0.96 27.52
CA HIS A 848 2.75 0.95 28.89
C HIS A 848 3.53 -0.02 29.79
N VAL A 849 3.82 0.42 31.01
CA VAL A 849 4.38 -0.43 32.08
C VAL A 849 3.57 -0.20 33.34
N ASP A 850 3.00 -1.27 33.84
CA ASP A 850 2.19 -1.29 35.05
C ASP A 850 2.96 -0.89 36.31
N ARG A 851 2.24 -0.43 37.31
CA ARG A 851 2.74 -0.29 38.68
C ARG A 851 3.31 -1.62 39.14
N ALA A 852 4.59 -1.69 39.42
CA ALA A 852 5.14 -2.85 40.10
C ALA A 852 4.48 -2.97 41.51
N HIS A 853 3.96 -4.13 41.81
CA HIS A 853 3.59 -4.49 43.19
C HIS A 853 4.81 -4.65 44.05
#